data_1944310e7216ad2cda19f9fb173ec937
#
_entry.id   1944310e7216ad2cda19f9fb173ec937
#
_cell.length_a   1.000
_cell.length_b   1.000
_cell.length_c   1.000
_cell.angle_alpha   90.00
_cell.angle_beta   90.00
_cell.angle_gamma   90.00
#
_symmetry.space_group_name_H-M   'P 1'
#
loop_
_entity.id
_entity.type
_entity.pdbx_description
1 polymer ?
#
loop_
_entity_poly.entity_id
_entity_poly.type
_entity_poly.pdbx_seq_one_letter_code
_entity_poly.pdbx_strand_id
1 'polypeptide(L)'
;MKTKIKSLIGPFILFLIIMAGILVTALYQDEPEPVEVIKVNGYEGPEEDIVLENDKLIMRMDSTSTQFSVEVKENGAVWYSNPQDADDDELALKLDKEKLKSTLLLTYSTKNGVDTLFNNYAYSMEKGIYDIEKGDDYIKVFYSIGDMDKEFVIPTVIEKDRMDAFLKNMDKDASTRTLEYYKKYDINKLGKKDNKEELLASYPLLETTPIYVLRDTTKDNIKGKLEEYFAAAGYTYEEYTADKELAGSLGTSEKPVFNVNVIYRLDGDKLVVEVPLKEIEYKENYPIYYLNVLPYFGAGSTKDEGYMLVPEGGGALINFNNGKTAQNSYYANMYGWDHAQNREAVVHETETYFNAFGIARNGSSFLCVMEEGAPYAAVMADISGKSSSYNSVSAQYTLAHRDQYEMGDRYEGKMYVYQESLPDETLVQSYSFLNSDNYADMAGVYRNYLENISGDYLTPSEDTQTPTVIEIVGAVDKIKQVAGIPMSRPLELTSFQEAQQIIEELRQDGITNMSVKLTGWMNGGVQQKILKKAKPVTALGGKKNLKKLAEYASDNQIDLYLDGITDYAYDSNLFDGFWVFTDSARFVSKDKAEIYPYSTVTYAKREKQKPHYLLKASLASQMADNLVKAAGQYEANVSFQEIGIELNSDYYKKNPVSRQQVLQTQEAKLKAIRDSGVKVMINMGNNYAVPYSNIVTNMDLNGSDYSILDGTAPVYQMAIHGYVNYTGQPLNMTQNYEEELLQSAEYGAGLAFTFMDESEFTLQNTLYTKYFGIEYDAWHDKMLEIYDRYNKELGHTFNQRITNHTMITDKVTCTEYEDGTRVYVNYSYDDVKIPEGDVVPMRDYFVKK
;
A
#
# COMPACT_ATOMS: atom_id res chain seq x y z
N MET A 1 -8.63 8.55 68.59
CA MET A 1 -8.64 9.60 67.55
C MET A 1 -7.29 9.88 66.93
N LYS A 2 -6.16 9.81 67.64
CA LYS A 2 -4.80 10.04 67.00
C LYS A 2 -4.30 8.96 66.05
N THR A 3 -4.84 7.75 66.06
CA THR A 3 -4.41 6.66 65.17
C THR A 3 -5.08 6.65 63.79
N LYS A 4 -6.29 7.25 63.65
CA LYS A 4 -6.97 7.39 62.35
C LYS A 4 -6.44 8.53 61.49
N ILE A 5 -5.79 9.54 62.13
CA ILE A 5 -5.22 10.67 61.41
C ILE A 5 -3.91 10.27 60.71
N LYS A 6 -3.11 9.37 61.30
CA LYS A 6 -1.86 8.89 60.68
C LYS A 6 -2.09 7.99 59.45
N SER A 7 -3.23 7.32 59.32
CA SER A 7 -3.54 6.47 58.17
C SER A 7 -4.05 7.26 56.93
N LEU A 8 -4.44 8.54 57.11
CA LEU A 8 -4.90 9.43 56.04
C LEU A 8 -3.78 10.32 55.48
N ILE A 9 -2.65 10.45 56.18
CA ILE A 9 -1.52 11.29 55.74
C ILE A 9 -0.83 10.71 54.53
N GLY A 10 -0.66 9.40 54.43
CA GLY A 10 -0.02 8.71 53.29
C GLY A 10 -0.79 8.88 52.01
N PRO A 11 -2.10 8.56 51.96
CA PRO A 11 -2.93 8.82 50.77
C PRO A 11 -3.01 10.31 50.35
N PHE A 12 -3.03 11.23 51.35
CA PHE A 12 -3.06 12.65 51.07
C PHE A 12 -1.74 13.19 50.47
N ILE A 13 -0.59 12.71 50.96
CA ILE A 13 0.71 13.03 50.38
C ILE A 13 0.82 12.47 48.96
N LEU A 14 0.35 11.23 48.73
CA LEU A 14 0.33 10.61 47.42
C LEU A 14 -0.57 11.41 46.44
N PHE A 15 -1.73 11.86 46.88
CA PHE A 15 -2.62 12.72 46.10
C PHE A 15 -1.99 14.07 45.78
N LEU A 16 -1.26 14.70 46.71
CA LEU A 16 -0.53 15.94 46.46
C LEU A 16 0.63 15.74 45.48
N ILE A 17 1.33 14.61 45.52
CA ILE A 17 2.40 14.27 44.58
C ILE A 17 1.83 14.05 43.16
N ILE A 18 0.69 13.37 43.07
CA ILE A 18 0.00 13.16 41.79
C ILE A 18 -0.53 14.49 41.23
N MET A 19 -1.13 15.34 42.07
CA MET A 19 -1.60 16.68 41.68
C MET A 19 -0.44 17.59 41.30
N ALA A 20 0.69 17.54 42.00
CA ALA A 20 1.89 18.27 41.63
C ALA A 20 2.49 17.77 40.32
N GLY A 21 2.47 16.44 40.11
CA GLY A 21 2.87 15.82 38.86
C GLY A 21 1.99 16.25 37.68
N ILE A 22 0.67 16.27 37.86
CA ILE A 22 -0.29 16.74 36.85
C ILE A 22 -0.13 18.26 36.61
N LEU A 23 0.14 19.05 37.62
CA LEU A 23 0.37 20.50 37.47
C LEU A 23 1.69 20.79 36.77
N VAL A 24 2.74 20.01 37.05
CA VAL A 24 4.03 20.11 36.33
C VAL A 24 3.90 19.68 34.88
N THR A 25 3.18 18.61 34.58
CA THR A 25 2.91 18.22 33.20
C THR A 25 2.00 19.20 32.47
N ALA A 26 1.07 19.88 33.15
CA ALA A 26 0.24 20.94 32.58
C ALA A 26 0.97 22.26 32.40
N LEU A 27 2.01 22.53 33.20
CA LEU A 27 2.88 23.72 33.09
C LEU A 27 4.10 23.53 32.14
N TYR A 28 4.41 22.24 31.81
CA TYR A 28 5.43 21.84 30.84
C TYR A 28 4.82 21.17 29.60
N GLN A 29 3.60 21.52 29.23
CA GLN A 29 3.24 21.41 27.84
C GLN A 29 3.99 22.57 27.15
N ASP A 30 5.13 22.26 26.54
CA ASP A 30 5.68 23.11 25.51
C ASP A 30 4.53 23.33 24.53
N GLU A 31 4.05 24.57 24.44
CA GLU A 31 3.23 24.97 23.30
C GLU A 31 4.10 24.64 22.08
N PRO A 32 3.63 23.83 21.12
CA PRO A 32 4.41 23.58 19.92
C PRO A 32 4.77 24.94 19.33
N GLU A 33 6.06 25.19 19.15
CA GLU A 33 6.52 26.42 18.47
C GLU A 33 5.70 26.50 17.17
N PRO A 34 5.09 27.66 16.88
CA PRO A 34 4.35 27.80 15.64
C PRO A 34 5.33 27.52 14.51
N VAL A 35 5.09 26.46 13.74
CA VAL A 35 5.86 26.16 12.54
C VAL A 35 5.79 27.40 11.68
N GLU A 36 6.87 28.17 11.60
CA GLU A 36 6.98 29.26 10.63
C GLU A 36 6.81 28.57 9.27
N VAL A 37 5.68 28.83 8.64
CA VAL A 37 5.49 28.44 7.23
C VAL A 37 6.54 29.23 6.47
N ILE A 38 7.63 28.57 6.08
CA ILE A 38 8.66 29.17 5.23
C ILE A 38 7.91 29.67 4.00
N LYS A 39 7.79 30.97 3.84
CA LYS A 39 7.26 31.55 2.62
C LYS A 39 8.23 31.14 1.52
N VAL A 40 7.82 30.20 0.68
CA VAL A 40 8.48 29.97 -0.59
C VAL A 40 8.34 31.29 -1.35
N ASN A 41 9.44 32.01 -1.52
CA ASN A 41 9.47 33.15 -2.41
C ASN A 41 9.12 32.62 -3.79
N GLY A 42 8.19 33.29 -4.50
CA GLY A 42 7.80 32.81 -5.83
C GLY A 42 9.05 32.70 -6.74
N TYR A 43 9.00 31.78 -7.72
CA TYR A 43 10.08 31.59 -8.68
C TYR A 43 10.41 32.90 -9.38
N GLU A 44 11.65 33.38 -9.24
CA GLU A 44 12.16 34.63 -9.85
C GLU A 44 13.04 34.35 -11.09
N GLY A 45 13.09 33.10 -11.55
CA GLY A 45 13.85 32.71 -12.75
C GLY A 45 13.18 33.15 -14.06
N PRO A 46 13.82 32.89 -15.21
CA PRO A 46 13.26 33.21 -16.53
C PRO A 46 12.01 32.36 -16.81
N GLU A 47 11.00 32.94 -17.46
CA GLU A 47 9.83 32.24 -18.00
C GLU A 47 10.24 31.44 -19.26
N GLU A 48 11.11 30.45 -19.11
CA GLU A 48 11.63 29.59 -20.17
C GLU A 48 11.58 28.13 -19.71
N ASP A 49 11.53 27.20 -20.67
CA ASP A 49 11.60 25.79 -20.35
C ASP A 49 12.90 25.44 -19.64
N ILE A 50 12.79 24.76 -18.52
CA ILE A 50 13.92 24.20 -17.78
C ILE A 50 14.23 22.82 -18.36
N VAL A 51 15.40 22.65 -18.97
CA VAL A 51 15.78 21.44 -19.67
C VAL A 51 16.76 20.62 -18.84
N LEU A 52 16.46 19.35 -18.67
CA LEU A 52 17.36 18.30 -18.17
C LEU A 52 17.53 17.25 -19.27
N GLU A 53 18.78 16.91 -19.61
CA GLU A 53 19.09 16.07 -20.76
C GLU A 53 20.25 15.12 -20.43
N ASN A 54 20.12 13.88 -20.89
CA ASN A 54 21.20 12.90 -20.92
C ASN A 54 21.29 12.22 -22.31
N ASP A 55 22.06 11.17 -22.45
CA ASP A 55 22.26 10.47 -23.73
C ASP A 55 20.98 9.84 -24.31
N LYS A 56 19.99 9.52 -23.48
CA LYS A 56 18.77 8.79 -23.83
C LYS A 56 17.51 9.62 -23.81
N LEU A 57 17.41 10.58 -22.90
CA LEU A 57 16.18 11.33 -22.60
C LEU A 57 16.40 12.84 -22.61
N ILE A 58 15.34 13.57 -22.93
CA ILE A 58 15.24 15.03 -22.74
C ILE A 58 13.98 15.32 -21.95
N MET A 59 14.13 15.89 -20.78
CA MET A 59 13.01 16.43 -19.99
C MET A 59 12.94 17.93 -20.18
N ARG A 60 11.74 18.44 -20.47
CA ARG A 60 11.46 19.88 -20.59
C ARG A 60 10.34 20.25 -19.62
N MET A 61 10.62 21.09 -18.67
CA MET A 61 9.66 21.57 -17.67
C MET A 61 9.33 23.03 -17.94
N ASP A 62 8.05 23.33 -18.10
CA ASP A 62 7.54 24.70 -18.13
C ASP A 62 7.67 25.32 -16.72
N SER A 63 8.44 26.39 -16.61
CA SER A 63 8.72 27.06 -15.36
C SER A 63 7.49 27.71 -14.72
N THR A 64 6.43 27.99 -15.48
CA THR A 64 5.21 28.68 -15.01
C THR A 64 4.14 27.72 -14.49
N SER A 65 4.09 26.49 -15.00
CA SER A 65 3.13 25.46 -14.63
C SER A 65 3.73 24.27 -13.91
N THR A 66 5.05 24.10 -13.98
CA THR A 66 5.81 22.92 -13.55
C THR A 66 5.38 21.62 -14.21
N GLN A 67 4.54 21.70 -15.24
CA GLN A 67 4.26 20.58 -16.12
C GLN A 67 5.48 20.32 -16.99
N PHE A 68 5.67 19.07 -17.37
CA PHE A 68 6.83 18.70 -18.15
C PHE A 68 6.54 17.62 -19.19
N SER A 69 7.46 17.48 -20.12
CA SER A 69 7.50 16.37 -21.06
C SER A 69 8.83 15.63 -20.96
N VAL A 70 8.81 14.33 -21.26
CA VAL A 70 10.01 13.52 -21.44
C VAL A 70 10.01 12.98 -22.88
N GLU A 71 11.01 13.36 -23.65
CA GLU A 71 11.26 12.86 -25.02
C GLU A 71 12.27 11.73 -24.97
N VAL A 72 11.91 10.58 -25.55
CA VAL A 72 12.81 9.44 -25.74
C VAL A 72 13.57 9.63 -27.05
N LYS A 73 14.88 9.86 -26.98
CA LYS A 73 15.71 10.22 -28.17
C LYS A 73 15.75 9.14 -29.24
N GLU A 74 15.60 7.87 -28.85
CA GLU A 74 15.71 6.73 -29.75
C GLU A 74 14.59 6.71 -30.79
N ASN A 75 13.34 6.98 -30.37
CA ASN A 75 12.15 6.86 -31.21
C ASN A 75 11.36 8.16 -31.34
N GLY A 76 11.75 9.22 -30.63
CA GLY A 76 11.06 10.50 -30.62
C GLY A 76 9.71 10.50 -29.89
N ALA A 77 9.39 9.45 -29.12
CA ALA A 77 8.17 9.40 -28.32
C ALA A 77 8.21 10.45 -27.21
N VAL A 78 7.10 11.17 -27.00
CA VAL A 78 6.99 12.20 -25.98
C VAL A 78 5.92 11.82 -24.98
N TRP A 79 6.31 11.81 -23.71
CA TRP A 79 5.46 11.53 -22.56
C TRP A 79 5.25 12.81 -21.73
N TYR A 80 4.00 13.23 -21.59
CA TYR A 80 3.64 14.44 -20.85
C TYR A 80 3.26 14.11 -19.41
N SER A 81 3.65 14.97 -18.48
CA SER A 81 3.22 14.87 -17.07
C SER A 81 1.71 15.02 -16.89
N ASN A 82 1.09 15.79 -17.79
CA ASN A 82 -0.32 16.16 -17.75
C ASN A 82 -0.92 16.22 -19.16
N PRO A 83 -2.24 15.99 -19.32
CA PRO A 83 -2.94 16.24 -20.56
C PRO A 83 -2.77 17.68 -21.06
N GLN A 84 -2.42 17.86 -22.33
CA GLN A 84 -2.10 19.17 -22.90
C GLN A 84 -3.34 20.03 -23.21
N ASP A 85 -4.48 19.39 -23.43
CA ASP A 85 -5.77 19.99 -23.76
C ASP A 85 -6.81 19.86 -22.60
N ALA A 86 -6.32 19.84 -21.35
CA ALA A 86 -7.17 19.70 -20.15
C ALA A 86 -8.24 20.79 -20.03
N ASP A 87 -7.95 22.02 -20.47
CA ASP A 87 -8.93 23.12 -20.44
C ASP A 87 -10.06 22.94 -21.45
N ASP A 88 -9.81 22.22 -22.54
CA ASP A 88 -10.78 21.96 -23.61
C ASP A 88 -11.61 20.69 -23.37
N ASP A 89 -11.37 19.95 -22.31
CA ASP A 89 -12.14 18.75 -21.94
C ASP A 89 -13.58 19.13 -21.61
N GLU A 90 -14.52 18.72 -22.48
CA GLU A 90 -15.96 19.05 -22.33
C GLU A 90 -16.62 18.26 -21.19
N LEU A 91 -16.04 17.12 -20.79
CA LEU A 91 -16.58 16.25 -19.74
C LEU A 91 -16.14 16.71 -18.34
N ALA A 92 -14.87 17.13 -18.23
CA ALA A 92 -14.28 17.49 -16.95
C ALA A 92 -14.91 18.77 -16.36
N LEU A 93 -15.37 18.66 -15.10
CA LEU A 93 -15.78 19.83 -14.32
C LEU A 93 -14.55 20.65 -13.90
N LYS A 94 -14.79 21.88 -13.37
CA LYS A 94 -13.71 22.77 -12.98
C LYS A 94 -12.65 22.11 -12.10
N LEU A 95 -13.05 21.41 -11.05
CA LEU A 95 -12.12 20.72 -10.15
C LEU A 95 -11.37 19.59 -10.86
N ASP A 96 -11.99 18.89 -11.78
CA ASP A 96 -11.33 17.81 -12.52
C ASP A 96 -10.35 18.38 -13.55
N LYS A 97 -10.63 19.52 -14.18
CA LYS A 97 -9.65 20.26 -15.00
C LYS A 97 -8.44 20.72 -14.18
N GLU A 98 -8.65 21.21 -12.95
CA GLU A 98 -7.56 21.58 -12.05
C GLU A 98 -6.70 20.35 -11.68
N LYS A 99 -7.32 19.18 -11.42
CA LYS A 99 -6.60 17.92 -11.19
C LYS A 99 -5.78 17.50 -12.43
N LEU A 100 -6.39 17.53 -13.62
CA LEU A 100 -5.71 17.19 -14.87
C LEU A 100 -4.46 18.03 -15.12
N LYS A 101 -4.44 19.27 -14.64
CA LYS A 101 -3.29 20.18 -14.74
C LYS A 101 -2.29 20.04 -13.59
N SER A 102 -2.53 19.15 -12.63
CA SER A 102 -1.72 19.01 -11.42
C SER A 102 -0.75 17.84 -11.48
N THR A 103 0.47 18.06 -11.02
CA THR A 103 1.51 17.01 -10.86
C THR A 103 1.46 16.37 -9.47
N LEU A 104 0.78 17.02 -8.50
CA LEU A 104 0.52 16.49 -7.17
C LEU A 104 -0.95 16.70 -6.77
N LEU A 105 -1.55 15.67 -6.17
CA LEU A 105 -2.82 15.78 -5.47
C LEU A 105 -2.60 15.39 -4.01
N LEU A 106 -2.97 16.26 -3.08
CA LEU A 106 -2.80 16.08 -1.65
C LEU A 106 -4.17 16.11 -0.97
N THR A 107 -4.49 15.03 -0.25
CA THR A 107 -5.69 14.98 0.59
C THR A 107 -5.28 15.06 2.05
N TYR A 108 -5.71 16.10 2.73
CA TYR A 108 -5.55 16.21 4.17
C TYR A 108 -6.86 15.91 4.89
N SER A 109 -6.77 15.58 6.16
CA SER A 109 -7.92 15.32 7.00
C SER A 109 -7.98 16.30 8.18
N THR A 110 -9.16 16.47 8.74
CA THR A 110 -9.35 17.24 9.96
C THR A 110 -9.57 16.29 11.14
N LYS A 111 -9.47 16.80 12.37
CA LYS A 111 -9.76 16.03 13.61
C LYS A 111 -11.19 15.43 13.62
N ASN A 112 -12.09 15.96 12.81
CA ASN A 112 -13.46 15.45 12.68
C ASN A 112 -13.59 14.43 11.52
N GLY A 113 -12.49 14.05 10.88
CA GLY A 113 -12.49 13.08 9.78
C GLY A 113 -13.03 13.62 8.47
N VAL A 114 -13.02 14.94 8.28
CA VAL A 114 -13.39 15.55 6.99
C VAL A 114 -12.16 15.62 6.11
N ASP A 115 -12.21 14.90 5.01
CA ASP A 115 -11.13 14.86 4.02
C ASP A 115 -11.32 15.99 2.99
N THR A 116 -10.23 16.68 2.66
CA THR A 116 -10.23 17.77 1.69
C THR A 116 -9.06 17.58 0.73
N LEU A 117 -9.36 17.63 -0.57
CA LEU A 117 -8.37 17.52 -1.63
C LEU A 117 -7.85 18.90 -2.00
N PHE A 118 -6.52 19.06 -1.96
CA PHE A 118 -5.80 20.16 -2.58
C PHE A 118 -5.00 19.62 -3.77
N ASN A 119 -4.86 20.44 -4.80
CA ASN A 119 -4.03 20.17 -5.96
C ASN A 119 -2.95 21.26 -6.08
N ASN A 120 -1.75 20.91 -6.54
CA ASN A 120 -0.67 21.89 -6.61
C ASN A 120 -0.92 22.96 -7.68
N TYR A 121 -1.71 22.70 -8.70
CA TYR A 121 -2.03 23.68 -9.73
C TYR A 121 -2.77 24.89 -9.15
N ALA A 122 -3.97 24.69 -8.58
CA ALA A 122 -4.80 25.80 -8.08
C ALA A 122 -4.33 26.36 -6.72
N TYR A 123 -3.68 25.52 -5.88
CA TYR A 123 -3.30 25.89 -4.51
C TYR A 123 -1.82 26.28 -4.34
N SER A 124 -0.99 26.19 -5.37
CA SER A 124 0.40 26.62 -5.38
C SER A 124 0.75 27.40 -6.65
N MET A 125 0.62 26.76 -7.83
CA MET A 125 1.07 27.31 -9.12
C MET A 125 0.32 28.59 -9.52
N GLU A 126 -1.02 28.55 -9.59
CA GLU A 126 -1.84 29.74 -9.92
C GLU A 126 -1.65 30.89 -8.93
N LYS A 127 -1.18 30.60 -7.72
CA LYS A 127 -0.91 31.59 -6.68
C LYS A 127 0.53 32.12 -6.69
N GLY A 128 1.40 31.53 -7.51
CA GLY A 128 2.82 31.89 -7.61
C GLY A 128 3.63 31.54 -6.36
N ILE A 129 3.22 30.49 -5.61
CA ILE A 129 3.85 30.08 -4.35
C ILE A 129 4.58 28.75 -4.53
N TYR A 130 5.60 28.79 -5.34
CA TYR A 130 6.49 27.67 -5.64
C TYR A 130 7.87 28.22 -5.98
N ASP A 131 8.88 27.36 -5.93
CA ASP A 131 10.23 27.66 -6.38
C ASP A 131 10.80 26.48 -7.14
N ILE A 132 11.78 26.72 -8.01
CA ILE A 132 12.42 25.69 -8.85
C ILE A 132 13.93 25.84 -8.72
N GLU A 133 14.57 24.75 -8.30
CA GLU A 133 16.03 24.64 -8.28
C GLU A 133 16.46 23.67 -9.40
N LYS A 134 17.33 24.13 -10.28
CA LYS A 134 17.98 23.29 -11.28
C LYS A 134 19.39 22.97 -10.86
N GLY A 135 19.70 21.70 -10.64
CA GLY A 135 21.04 21.15 -10.52
C GLY A 135 21.62 20.68 -11.85
N ASP A 136 22.76 20.01 -11.79
CA ASP A 136 23.41 19.45 -12.98
C ASP A 136 22.65 18.23 -13.50
N ASP A 137 22.11 17.39 -12.60
CA ASP A 137 21.43 16.11 -12.89
C ASP A 137 20.00 16.02 -12.37
N TYR A 138 19.45 17.13 -11.81
CA TYR A 138 18.11 17.16 -11.26
C TYR A 138 17.40 18.49 -11.45
N ILE A 139 16.07 18.44 -11.36
CA ILE A 139 15.19 19.58 -11.14
C ILE A 139 14.43 19.32 -9.84
N LYS A 140 14.51 20.24 -8.87
CA LYS A 140 13.75 20.17 -7.61
C LYS A 140 12.72 21.28 -7.60
N VAL A 141 11.47 20.92 -7.38
CA VAL A 141 10.35 21.86 -7.27
C VAL A 141 9.85 21.89 -5.83
N PHE A 142 9.77 23.09 -5.28
CA PHE A 142 9.26 23.37 -3.94
C PHE A 142 7.84 23.92 -4.07
N TYR A 143 6.84 23.17 -3.62
CA TYR A 143 5.45 23.60 -3.62
C TYR A 143 5.03 24.01 -2.22
N SER A 144 4.36 25.17 -2.11
CA SER A 144 3.60 25.54 -0.92
C SER A 144 2.12 25.47 -1.27
N ILE A 145 1.48 24.34 -0.90
CA ILE A 145 0.10 23.99 -1.27
C ILE A 145 -0.83 24.40 -0.14
N GLY A 146 -1.69 25.41 -0.36
CA GLY A 146 -2.59 25.86 0.68
C GLY A 146 -3.64 26.85 0.20
N ASP A 147 -4.71 26.97 0.99
CA ASP A 147 -5.70 28.04 0.78
C ASP A 147 -5.15 29.35 1.40
N MET A 148 -4.05 29.84 0.85
CA MET A 148 -3.48 31.11 1.26
C MET A 148 -4.28 32.22 0.58
N ASP A 149 -4.90 33.08 1.39
CA ASP A 149 -5.47 34.30 0.87
C ASP A 149 -4.35 35.12 0.25
N LYS A 150 -4.63 35.72 -0.88
CA LYS A 150 -3.74 36.77 -1.40
C LYS A 150 -3.54 37.80 -0.29
N GLU A 151 -2.32 38.00 0.17
CA GLU A 151 -2.01 38.98 1.19
C GLU A 151 -2.15 40.38 0.58
N PHE A 152 -3.18 41.09 0.99
CA PHE A 152 -3.37 42.46 0.60
C PHE A 152 -2.73 43.36 1.64
N VAL A 153 -1.94 44.34 1.23
CA VAL A 153 -1.31 45.32 2.10
C VAL A 153 -2.36 46.35 2.53
N ILE A 154 -3.31 45.91 3.34
CA ILE A 154 -4.38 46.70 3.94
C ILE A 154 -4.54 46.35 5.41
N PRO A 155 -4.86 47.30 6.31
CA PRO A 155 -5.05 46.98 7.72
C PRO A 155 -6.31 46.13 7.94
N THR A 156 -6.18 44.92 8.52
CA THR A 156 -7.32 44.12 8.97
C THR A 156 -7.95 44.70 10.24
N VAL A 157 -7.11 45.21 11.12
CA VAL A 157 -7.47 45.99 12.31
C VAL A 157 -6.51 47.19 12.37
N ILE A 158 -7.05 48.38 12.59
CA ILE A 158 -6.25 49.59 12.69
C ILE A 158 -6.84 50.56 13.77
N GLU A 159 -5.98 51.21 14.50
CA GLU A 159 -6.39 52.27 15.43
C GLU A 159 -7.14 53.38 14.73
N LYS A 160 -8.17 53.90 15.38
CA LYS A 160 -9.03 54.94 14.82
C LYS A 160 -8.23 56.16 14.33
N ASP A 161 -7.29 56.66 15.14
CA ASP A 161 -6.56 57.89 14.82
C ASP A 161 -5.62 57.70 13.62
N ARG A 162 -5.03 56.52 13.48
CA ARG A 162 -4.26 56.13 12.28
C ARG A 162 -5.14 55.97 11.04
N MET A 163 -6.26 55.28 11.16
CA MET A 163 -7.24 55.18 10.08
C MET A 163 -7.69 56.57 9.60
N ASP A 164 -8.03 57.46 10.54
CA ASP A 164 -8.46 58.82 10.22
C ASP A 164 -7.35 59.64 9.51
N ALA A 165 -6.07 59.37 9.81
CA ALA A 165 -4.94 59.96 9.12
C ALA A 165 -4.83 59.49 7.66
N PHE A 166 -4.92 58.20 7.38
CA PHE A 166 -4.91 57.65 6.01
C PHE A 166 -6.14 58.09 5.21
N LEU A 167 -7.31 58.13 5.81
CA LEU A 167 -8.54 58.59 5.16
C LEU A 167 -8.45 60.06 4.72
N LYS A 168 -7.72 60.90 5.44
CA LYS A 168 -7.48 62.31 5.05
C LYS A 168 -6.57 62.44 3.83
N ASN A 169 -5.68 61.48 3.62
CA ASN A 169 -4.78 61.42 2.46
C ASN A 169 -5.43 60.78 1.23
N MET A 170 -6.57 60.11 1.40
CA MET A 170 -7.40 59.58 0.30
C MET A 170 -8.26 60.67 -0.33
N ASP A 171 -8.60 60.54 -1.60
CA ASP A 171 -9.66 61.33 -2.20
C ASP A 171 -11.02 61.03 -1.53
N LYS A 172 -12.01 61.91 -1.74
CA LYS A 172 -13.30 61.79 -1.08
C LYS A 172 -14.06 60.52 -1.41
N ASP A 173 -13.94 60.03 -2.65
CA ASP A 173 -14.64 58.83 -3.10
C ASP A 173 -13.96 57.59 -2.53
N ALA A 174 -12.64 57.50 -2.58
CA ALA A 174 -11.84 56.43 -1.98
C ALA A 174 -12.07 56.34 -0.47
N SER A 175 -12.03 57.46 0.25
CA SER A 175 -12.29 57.52 1.69
C SER A 175 -13.69 57.02 2.06
N THR A 176 -14.72 57.42 1.29
CA THR A 176 -16.10 57.00 1.54
C THR A 176 -16.25 55.50 1.29
N ARG A 177 -15.70 54.96 0.17
CA ARG A 177 -15.74 53.54 -0.15
C ARG A 177 -14.98 52.70 0.86
N THR A 178 -13.81 53.16 1.31
CA THR A 178 -13.03 52.46 2.35
C THR A 178 -13.86 52.25 3.60
N LEU A 179 -14.54 53.29 4.09
CA LEU A 179 -15.37 53.21 5.29
C LEU A 179 -16.60 52.28 5.17
N GLU A 180 -17.06 51.95 3.94
CA GLU A 180 -18.15 50.97 3.74
C GLU A 180 -17.72 49.54 4.14
N TYR A 181 -16.43 49.26 3.99
CA TYR A 181 -15.89 47.92 4.25
C TYR A 181 -15.27 47.74 5.64
N TYR A 182 -15.14 48.84 6.43
CA TYR A 182 -14.65 48.79 7.80
C TYR A 182 -15.80 48.99 8.79
N LYS A 183 -15.73 48.28 9.91
CA LYS A 183 -16.63 48.48 11.05
C LYS A 183 -15.84 49.12 12.18
N LYS A 184 -16.32 50.25 12.66
CA LYS A 184 -15.75 50.94 13.82
C LYS A 184 -16.26 50.32 15.12
N TYR A 185 -15.36 50.04 16.03
CA TYR A 185 -15.65 49.64 17.39
C TYR A 185 -15.06 50.67 18.37
N ASP A 186 -15.84 51.01 19.40
CA ASP A 186 -15.47 51.86 20.51
C ASP A 186 -16.02 51.22 21.77
N ILE A 187 -15.16 50.82 22.72
CA ILE A 187 -15.55 50.09 23.94
C ILE A 187 -16.58 50.83 24.78
N ASN A 188 -16.59 52.20 24.70
CA ASN A 188 -17.50 53.07 25.41
C ASN A 188 -18.84 53.32 24.65
N LYS A 189 -18.94 52.84 23.40
CA LYS A 189 -20.09 53.08 22.52
C LYS A 189 -20.47 51.86 21.71
N LEU A 190 -20.51 50.67 22.34
CA LEU A 190 -20.89 49.45 21.69
C LEU A 190 -22.37 49.44 21.29
N GLY A 191 -22.68 48.81 20.19
CA GLY A 191 -24.03 48.59 19.70
C GLY A 191 -24.79 47.57 20.56
N LYS A 192 -26.16 47.59 20.52
CA LYS A 192 -26.99 46.68 21.29
C LYS A 192 -26.76 45.16 20.98
N LYS A 193 -26.15 44.84 19.87
CA LYS A 193 -25.84 43.46 19.42
C LYS A 193 -24.38 43.05 19.66
N ASP A 194 -23.53 43.99 20.08
CA ASP A 194 -22.11 43.76 20.28
C ASP A 194 -21.87 43.17 21.69
N ASN A 195 -21.19 42.03 21.77
CA ASN A 195 -20.80 41.42 23.04
C ASN A 195 -19.42 41.96 23.45
N LYS A 196 -19.36 42.69 24.60
CA LYS A 196 -18.14 43.34 25.05
C LYS A 196 -17.00 42.33 25.35
N GLU A 197 -17.30 41.21 25.99
CA GLU A 197 -16.30 40.21 26.38
C GLU A 197 -15.71 39.53 25.16
N GLU A 198 -16.55 39.19 24.20
CA GLU A 198 -16.14 38.57 22.93
C GLU A 198 -15.31 39.56 22.07
N LEU A 199 -15.70 40.81 22.02
CA LEU A 199 -14.92 41.84 21.30
C LEU A 199 -13.56 42.12 21.92
N LEU A 200 -13.45 42.14 23.24
CA LEU A 200 -12.16 42.30 23.92
C LEU A 200 -11.28 41.07 23.78
N ALA A 201 -11.86 39.87 23.80
CA ALA A 201 -11.14 38.64 23.51
C ALA A 201 -10.65 38.62 22.04
N SER A 202 -11.50 39.11 21.11
CA SER A 202 -11.17 39.17 19.68
C SER A 202 -10.26 40.35 19.31
N TYR A 203 -10.31 41.43 19.98
CA TYR A 203 -9.55 42.68 19.69
C TYR A 203 -9.01 43.33 20.97
N PRO A 204 -7.91 42.82 21.55
CA PRO A 204 -7.33 43.33 22.79
C PRO A 204 -7.00 44.84 22.69
N LEU A 205 -6.60 45.32 21.52
CA LEU A 205 -6.34 46.74 21.26
C LEU A 205 -7.54 47.66 21.56
N LEU A 206 -8.77 47.11 21.46
CA LEU A 206 -10.01 47.84 21.78
C LEU A 206 -10.14 48.23 23.25
N GLU A 207 -9.38 47.62 24.15
CA GLU A 207 -9.36 48.02 25.58
C GLU A 207 -8.79 49.42 25.77
N THR A 208 -7.83 49.80 24.93
CA THR A 208 -7.08 51.04 25.04
C THR A 208 -7.53 52.13 24.07
N THR A 209 -7.95 51.79 22.86
CA THR A 209 -8.28 52.71 21.79
C THR A 209 -9.44 52.22 20.91
N PRO A 210 -10.28 53.10 20.36
CA PRO A 210 -11.24 52.73 19.33
C PRO A 210 -10.51 52.23 18.06
N ILE A 211 -11.06 51.23 17.40
CA ILE A 211 -10.49 50.57 16.23
C ILE A 211 -11.44 50.52 15.04
N TYR A 212 -10.89 50.38 13.85
CA TYR A 212 -11.59 49.97 12.65
C TYR A 212 -11.18 48.53 12.29
N VAL A 213 -12.16 47.66 11.99
CA VAL A 213 -11.97 46.29 11.64
C VAL A 213 -12.52 46.05 10.23
N LEU A 214 -11.72 45.48 9.35
CA LEU A 214 -12.17 45.05 8.01
C LEU A 214 -13.28 44.01 8.15
N ARG A 215 -14.36 44.16 7.38
CA ARG A 215 -15.46 43.19 7.41
C ARG A 215 -15.06 41.86 6.75
N ASP A 216 -15.32 40.74 7.41
CA ASP A 216 -15.01 39.40 6.92
C ASP A 216 -15.67 39.07 5.57
N THR A 217 -16.77 39.76 5.24
CA THR A 217 -17.50 39.59 3.97
C THR A 217 -16.87 40.34 2.79
N THR A 218 -15.71 41.03 2.99
CA THR A 218 -15.04 41.82 1.94
C THR A 218 -14.35 40.89 0.95
N LYS A 219 -14.80 40.93 -0.31
CA LYS A 219 -14.25 40.08 -1.39
C LYS A 219 -12.88 40.57 -1.87
N ASP A 220 -12.06 39.68 -2.42
CA ASP A 220 -10.68 39.97 -2.84
C ASP A 220 -10.58 41.06 -3.91
N ASN A 221 -11.51 41.12 -4.85
CA ASN A 221 -11.55 42.21 -5.82
C ASN A 221 -11.79 43.57 -5.18
N ILE A 222 -12.41 43.63 -4.00
CA ILE A 222 -12.58 44.87 -3.21
C ILE A 222 -11.34 45.10 -2.38
N LYS A 223 -10.76 44.06 -1.76
CA LYS A 223 -9.48 44.20 -1.02
C LYS A 223 -8.38 44.77 -1.92
N GLY A 224 -8.28 44.29 -3.19
CA GLY A 224 -7.34 44.86 -4.15
C GLY A 224 -7.55 46.34 -4.42
N LYS A 225 -8.80 46.82 -4.51
CA LYS A 225 -9.09 48.26 -4.63
C LYS A 225 -8.78 49.03 -3.35
N LEU A 226 -9.04 48.46 -2.19
CA LEU A 226 -8.66 49.05 -0.91
C LEU A 226 -7.14 49.18 -0.80
N GLU A 227 -6.40 48.16 -1.28
CA GLU A 227 -4.93 48.22 -1.33
C GLU A 227 -4.41 49.40 -2.18
N GLU A 228 -5.00 49.61 -3.37
CA GLU A 228 -4.70 50.79 -4.18
C GLU A 228 -4.98 52.09 -3.44
N TYR A 229 -6.10 52.19 -2.72
CA TYR A 229 -6.46 53.39 -1.95
C TYR A 229 -5.53 53.64 -0.75
N PHE A 230 -5.17 52.58 -0.02
CA PHE A 230 -4.23 52.64 1.09
C PHE A 230 -2.81 52.96 0.64
N ALA A 231 -2.34 52.34 -0.47
CA ALA A 231 -1.04 52.63 -1.05
C ALA A 231 -0.95 54.11 -1.52
N ALA A 232 -1.98 54.62 -2.20
CA ALA A 232 -2.05 56.01 -2.62
C ALA A 232 -2.08 57.00 -1.41
N ALA A 233 -2.59 56.53 -0.27
CA ALA A 233 -2.60 57.32 0.98
C ALA A 233 -1.28 57.23 1.77
N GLY A 234 -0.29 56.43 1.28
CA GLY A 234 1.03 56.28 1.90
C GLY A 234 1.11 55.11 2.89
N TYR A 235 0.17 54.19 2.88
CA TYR A 235 0.22 52.96 3.68
C TYR A 235 1.22 52.00 3.06
N THR A 236 2.26 51.60 3.81
CA THR A 236 3.36 50.78 3.35
C THR A 236 3.29 49.38 3.93
N TYR A 237 4.13 48.49 3.44
CA TYR A 237 4.27 47.13 4.00
C TYR A 237 4.75 47.14 5.47
N GLU A 238 5.59 48.14 5.83
CA GLU A 238 6.03 48.34 7.22
C GLU A 238 4.85 48.73 8.13
N GLU A 239 3.94 49.62 7.64
CA GLU A 239 2.71 49.99 8.35
C GLU A 239 1.78 48.79 8.51
N TYR A 240 1.66 47.99 7.45
CA TYR A 240 0.87 46.75 7.47
C TYR A 240 1.39 45.74 8.51
N THR A 241 2.72 45.52 8.55
CA THR A 241 3.33 44.60 9.53
C THR A 241 3.12 45.10 10.95
N ALA A 242 3.30 46.40 11.19
CA ALA A 242 3.07 47.02 12.50
C ALA A 242 1.60 46.90 12.97
N ASP A 243 0.64 47.12 12.06
CA ASP A 243 -0.79 46.95 12.38
C ASP A 243 -1.14 45.49 12.63
N LYS A 244 -0.52 44.56 11.89
CA LYS A 244 -0.68 43.12 12.07
C LYS A 244 -0.15 42.63 13.42
N GLU A 245 1.00 43.13 13.87
CA GLU A 245 1.57 42.86 15.19
C GLU A 245 0.71 43.45 16.32
N LEU A 246 0.23 44.68 16.18
CA LEU A 246 -0.64 45.36 17.14
C LEU A 246 -2.04 44.71 17.24
N ALA A 247 -2.55 44.18 16.14
CA ALA A 247 -3.82 43.45 16.11
C ALA A 247 -3.77 42.15 16.93
N GLY A 248 -2.57 41.65 17.21
CA GLY A 248 -2.34 40.34 17.83
C GLY A 248 -2.67 39.23 16.86
N SER A 249 -2.29 38.00 17.16
CA SER A 249 -2.67 36.81 16.41
C SER A 249 -4.14 36.47 16.61
N LEU A 250 -5.02 37.37 16.17
CA LEU A 250 -6.46 37.23 16.33
C LEU A 250 -7.03 36.33 15.27
N GLY A 251 -7.34 35.12 15.71
CA GLY A 251 -8.46 34.31 15.16
C GLY A 251 -8.54 34.22 13.65
N THR A 252 -7.44 34.31 12.91
CA THR A 252 -7.39 33.65 11.64
C THR A 252 -7.40 32.16 11.98
N SER A 253 -8.53 31.48 11.74
CA SER A 253 -8.55 30.02 11.80
C SER A 253 -7.32 29.55 11.04
N GLU A 254 -6.46 28.84 11.73
CA GLU A 254 -5.21 28.35 11.19
C GLU A 254 -5.51 27.60 9.90
N LYS A 255 -5.08 28.14 8.76
CA LYS A 255 -5.39 27.53 7.46
C LYS A 255 -4.43 26.39 7.17
N PRO A 256 -4.89 25.31 6.49
CA PRO A 256 -4.02 24.21 6.06
C PRO A 256 -3.04 24.70 4.99
N VAL A 257 -1.76 24.48 5.23
CA VAL A 257 -0.66 24.73 4.27
C VAL A 257 0.31 23.57 4.36
N PHE A 258 0.79 23.13 3.20
CA PHE A 258 1.67 21.96 3.05
C PHE A 258 2.84 22.34 2.14
N ASN A 259 4.06 22.23 2.64
CA ASN A 259 5.28 22.43 1.86
C ASN A 259 5.76 21.06 1.41
N VAL A 260 5.80 20.82 0.11
CA VAL A 260 6.15 19.52 -0.48
C VAL A 260 7.21 19.72 -1.55
N ASN A 261 8.29 18.95 -1.48
CA ASN A 261 9.36 18.96 -2.45
C ASN A 261 9.24 17.75 -3.38
N VAL A 262 9.43 17.98 -4.67
CA VAL A 262 9.51 16.91 -5.69
C VAL A 262 10.80 17.06 -6.47
N ILE A 263 11.55 15.99 -6.59
CA ILE A 263 12.83 15.94 -7.29
C ILE A 263 12.69 15.05 -8.52
N TYR A 264 13.10 15.55 -9.66
CA TYR A 264 13.11 14.85 -10.94
C TYR A 264 14.56 14.64 -11.39
N ARG A 265 14.92 13.40 -11.76
CA ARG A 265 16.24 13.02 -12.28
C ARG A 265 16.10 12.21 -13.55
N LEU A 266 17.13 12.28 -14.40
CA LEU A 266 17.28 11.37 -15.51
C LEU A 266 18.45 10.40 -15.22
N ASP A 267 18.13 9.12 -15.06
CA ASP A 267 19.11 8.05 -14.83
C ASP A 267 19.07 7.05 -15.98
N GLY A 268 20.05 7.15 -16.89
CA GLY A 268 20.08 6.33 -18.11
C GLY A 268 18.83 6.52 -18.97
N ASP A 269 18.02 5.47 -19.08
CA ASP A 269 16.75 5.46 -19.82
C ASP A 269 15.52 5.66 -18.93
N LYS A 270 15.72 6.13 -17.70
CA LYS A 270 14.66 6.31 -16.71
C LYS A 270 14.47 7.78 -16.33
N LEU A 271 13.21 8.14 -16.10
CA LEU A 271 12.85 9.29 -15.28
C LEU A 271 12.64 8.79 -13.84
N VAL A 272 13.37 9.34 -12.90
CA VAL A 272 13.23 9.06 -11.46
C VAL A 272 12.56 10.26 -10.79
N VAL A 273 11.50 10.01 -10.03
CA VAL A 273 10.72 11.01 -9.30
C VAL A 273 10.76 10.68 -7.81
N GLU A 274 11.27 11.63 -7.02
CA GLU A 274 11.47 11.46 -5.59
C GLU A 274 10.64 12.47 -4.80
N VAL A 275 9.99 12.01 -3.73
CA VAL A 275 9.31 12.86 -2.75
C VAL A 275 9.82 12.53 -1.35
N PRO A 276 10.74 13.33 -0.79
CA PRO A 276 11.27 13.13 0.55
C PRO A 276 10.20 13.45 1.60
N LEU A 277 9.58 12.43 2.20
CA LEU A 277 8.49 12.62 3.17
C LEU A 277 8.94 13.35 4.43
N LYS A 278 10.20 13.18 4.82
CA LYS A 278 10.81 13.88 5.97
C LYS A 278 10.92 15.40 5.77
N GLU A 279 10.97 15.85 4.51
CA GLU A 279 11.04 17.27 4.16
C GLU A 279 9.65 17.92 4.03
N ILE A 280 8.58 17.14 4.17
CA ILE A 280 7.22 17.68 4.10
C ILE A 280 6.91 18.42 5.41
N GLU A 281 6.58 19.68 5.28
CA GLU A 281 6.15 20.52 6.40
C GLU A 281 4.63 20.69 6.36
N TYR A 282 3.97 20.45 7.48
CA TYR A 282 2.52 20.58 7.63
C TYR A 282 2.15 20.79 9.09
N LYS A 283 0.93 21.29 9.34
CA LYS A 283 0.42 21.49 10.69
C LYS A 283 -0.25 20.24 11.22
N GLU A 284 0.02 19.85 12.48
CA GLU A 284 -0.53 18.64 13.11
C GLU A 284 -2.07 18.55 13.09
N ASN A 285 -2.76 19.71 13.02
CA ASN A 285 -4.22 19.76 12.93
C ASN A 285 -4.76 19.31 11.57
N TYR A 286 -3.89 19.19 10.55
CA TYR A 286 -4.21 18.83 9.17
C TYR A 286 -3.29 17.71 8.67
N PRO A 287 -3.39 16.49 9.23
CA PRO A 287 -2.58 15.36 8.79
C PRO A 287 -2.80 15.08 7.31
N ILE A 288 -1.72 14.82 6.58
CA ILE A 288 -1.78 14.43 5.17
C ILE A 288 -2.21 12.98 5.10
N TYR A 289 -3.41 12.74 4.57
CA TYR A 289 -3.96 11.40 4.47
C TYR A 289 -3.49 10.71 3.19
N TYR A 290 -3.69 11.34 2.03
CA TYR A 290 -3.23 10.81 0.75
C TYR A 290 -2.34 11.79 0.01
N LEU A 291 -1.37 11.23 -0.73
CA LEU A 291 -0.56 11.95 -1.71
C LEU A 291 -0.54 11.15 -3.02
N ASN A 292 -0.97 11.76 -4.13
CA ASN A 292 -0.81 11.21 -5.47
C ASN A 292 0.33 11.96 -6.16
N VAL A 293 1.29 11.21 -6.69
CA VAL A 293 2.43 11.74 -7.44
C VAL A 293 2.22 11.44 -8.92
N LEU A 294 2.31 12.45 -9.76
CA LEU A 294 2.11 12.38 -11.21
C LEU A 294 0.82 11.64 -11.62
N PRO A 295 -0.35 12.05 -11.14
CA PRO A 295 -1.60 11.30 -11.31
C PRO A 295 -2.04 11.10 -12.76
N TYR A 296 -1.50 11.89 -13.70
CA TYR A 296 -1.87 11.85 -15.12
C TYR A 296 -0.67 11.70 -16.05
N PHE A 297 0.48 11.25 -15.55
CA PHE A 297 1.65 11.04 -16.39
C PHE A 297 1.37 10.03 -17.49
N GLY A 298 1.57 10.44 -18.73
CA GLY A 298 1.34 9.60 -19.91
C GLY A 298 -0.13 9.29 -20.21
N ALA A 299 -1.08 9.95 -19.56
CA ALA A 299 -2.52 9.69 -19.75
C ALA A 299 -2.91 9.67 -21.23
N GLY A 300 -3.70 8.66 -21.61
CA GLY A 300 -4.20 8.50 -22.98
C GLY A 300 -5.54 9.20 -23.19
N SER A 301 -5.70 9.89 -24.31
CA SER A 301 -6.94 10.55 -24.69
C SER A 301 -7.93 9.59 -25.36
N THR A 302 -9.15 10.08 -25.68
CA THR A 302 -10.13 9.33 -26.46
C THR A 302 -9.70 9.01 -27.90
N LYS A 303 -8.58 9.59 -28.37
CA LYS A 303 -8.03 9.37 -29.72
C LYS A 303 -6.87 8.38 -29.73
N ASP A 304 -6.33 8.06 -28.55
CA ASP A 304 -5.19 7.18 -28.44
C ASP A 304 -5.65 5.71 -28.40
N GLU A 305 -4.84 4.84 -28.99
CA GLU A 305 -4.95 3.38 -28.87
C GLU A 305 -3.92 2.90 -27.85
N GLY A 306 -4.31 1.97 -26.98
CA GLY A 306 -3.43 1.45 -25.94
C GLY A 306 -4.15 0.88 -24.74
N TYR A 307 -3.39 0.65 -23.69
CA TYR A 307 -3.88 0.09 -22.44
C TYR A 307 -3.07 0.58 -21.24
N MET A 308 -3.65 0.43 -20.06
CA MET A 308 -3.00 0.55 -18.77
C MET A 308 -2.71 -0.85 -18.22
N LEU A 309 -1.49 -1.08 -17.74
CA LEU A 309 -1.10 -2.26 -16.97
C LEU A 309 -1.23 -1.95 -15.49
N VAL A 310 -1.96 -2.79 -14.75
CA VAL A 310 -2.12 -2.71 -13.28
C VAL A 310 -1.61 -3.99 -12.62
N PRO A 311 -1.10 -3.93 -11.36
CA PRO A 311 -0.42 -5.06 -10.72
C PRO A 311 -1.41 -6.03 -10.05
N GLU A 312 -2.51 -6.35 -10.67
CA GLU A 312 -3.50 -7.30 -10.16
C GLU A 312 -3.09 -8.74 -10.46
N GLY A 313 -3.03 -9.59 -9.45
CA GLY A 313 -2.52 -10.95 -9.59
C GLY A 313 -1.11 -10.92 -10.20
N GLY A 314 -0.95 -11.54 -11.36
CA GLY A 314 0.28 -11.48 -12.15
C GLY A 314 0.40 -10.25 -13.06
N GLY A 315 -0.65 -9.45 -13.12
CA GLY A 315 -0.84 -8.29 -14.00
C GLY A 315 -2.17 -8.35 -14.73
N ALA A 316 -2.79 -7.19 -14.95
CA ALA A 316 -4.03 -7.07 -15.72
C ALA A 316 -4.04 -5.83 -16.60
N LEU A 317 -4.85 -5.87 -17.65
CA LEU A 317 -4.94 -4.81 -18.65
C LEU A 317 -6.30 -4.10 -18.58
N ILE A 318 -6.26 -2.78 -18.71
CA ILE A 318 -7.43 -1.91 -18.90
C ILE A 318 -7.23 -1.18 -20.22
N ASN A 319 -7.96 -1.57 -21.25
CA ASN A 319 -7.87 -0.94 -22.55
C ASN A 319 -8.39 0.50 -22.51
N PHE A 320 -7.74 1.37 -23.25
CA PHE A 320 -8.21 2.74 -23.41
C PHE A 320 -9.61 2.73 -24.02
N ASN A 321 -10.44 3.64 -23.55
CA ASN A 321 -11.77 3.87 -24.13
C ASN A 321 -12.66 2.61 -24.17
N ASN A 322 -12.50 1.66 -23.24
CA ASN A 322 -13.23 0.38 -23.24
C ASN A 322 -14.73 0.51 -22.97
N GLY A 323 -15.23 1.71 -22.67
CA GLY A 323 -16.64 2.01 -22.49
C GLY A 323 -17.26 1.53 -21.16
N LYS A 324 -16.48 0.95 -20.26
CA LYS A 324 -16.94 0.43 -18.95
C LYS A 324 -17.15 1.55 -17.90
N THR A 325 -17.71 2.68 -18.33
CA THR A 325 -17.86 3.91 -17.51
C THR A 325 -18.77 3.75 -16.30
N ALA A 326 -19.66 2.76 -16.29
CA ALA A 326 -20.53 2.45 -15.15
C ALA A 326 -19.84 1.57 -14.08
N GLN A 327 -18.66 1.03 -14.37
CA GLN A 327 -17.91 0.20 -13.43
C GLN A 327 -17.10 1.05 -12.46
N ASN A 328 -16.78 0.49 -11.30
CA ASN A 328 -15.87 1.15 -10.35
C ASN A 328 -14.48 1.32 -10.98
N SER A 329 -13.81 2.42 -10.64
CA SER A 329 -12.39 2.61 -10.96
C SER A 329 -11.56 1.54 -10.28
N TYR A 330 -10.44 1.15 -10.88
CA TYR A 330 -9.51 0.22 -10.26
C TYR A 330 -8.84 0.87 -9.05
N TYR A 331 -8.72 0.11 -7.97
CA TYR A 331 -8.00 0.51 -6.76
C TYR A 331 -7.49 -0.73 -6.05
N ALA A 332 -6.18 -0.83 -5.88
CA ALA A 332 -5.56 -1.96 -5.19
C ALA A 332 -4.40 -1.52 -4.30
N ASN A 333 -4.46 -1.90 -3.02
CA ASN A 333 -3.38 -1.66 -2.07
C ASN A 333 -2.17 -2.54 -2.39
N MET A 334 -0.98 -1.96 -2.42
CA MET A 334 0.25 -2.72 -2.56
C MET A 334 0.46 -3.64 -1.36
N TYR A 335 0.73 -4.92 -1.64
CA TYR A 335 0.96 -5.96 -0.63
C TYR A 335 -0.22 -6.14 0.35
N GLY A 336 -1.45 -5.98 -0.14
CA GLY A 336 -2.66 -6.21 0.63
C GLY A 336 -2.91 -5.22 1.78
N TRP A 337 -3.79 -5.60 2.66
CA TRP A 337 -4.22 -4.78 3.79
C TRP A 337 -3.23 -4.84 4.97
N ASP A 338 -3.02 -3.73 5.64
CA ASP A 338 -2.31 -3.68 6.93
C ASP A 338 -3.24 -4.10 8.07
N HIS A 339 -3.02 -5.27 8.64
CA HIS A 339 -3.85 -5.81 9.74
C HIS A 339 -3.69 -5.05 11.06
N ALA A 340 -2.74 -4.12 11.17
CA ALA A 340 -2.69 -3.16 12.26
C ALA A 340 -3.63 -1.95 12.07
N GLN A 341 -4.43 -1.93 11.01
CA GLN A 341 -5.50 -0.97 10.81
C GLN A 341 -6.86 -1.62 11.08
N ASN A 342 -7.59 -1.03 12.02
CA ASN A 342 -8.94 -1.51 12.34
C ASN A 342 -9.90 -1.20 11.18
N ARG A 343 -10.74 -2.16 10.81
CA ARG A 343 -11.76 -2.00 9.78
C ARG A 343 -13.07 -2.68 10.17
N GLU A 344 -14.17 -2.04 9.82
CA GLU A 344 -15.51 -2.54 10.13
C GLU A 344 -16.01 -3.61 9.16
N ALA A 345 -15.62 -3.50 7.89
CA ALA A 345 -16.01 -4.42 6.84
C ALA A 345 -14.92 -4.61 5.80
N VAL A 346 -14.91 -5.80 5.18
CA VAL A 346 -14.06 -6.15 4.04
C VAL A 346 -14.96 -6.34 2.83
N VAL A 347 -14.91 -5.47 1.85
CA VAL A 347 -15.76 -5.59 0.66
C VAL A 347 -15.06 -6.44 -0.40
N HIS A 348 -13.98 -5.97 -0.94
CA HIS A 348 -13.09 -6.68 -1.85
C HIS A 348 -11.67 -6.26 -1.51
N GLU A 349 -10.77 -7.20 -1.52
CA GLU A 349 -9.35 -6.93 -1.37
C GLU A 349 -8.65 -7.50 -2.59
N THR A 350 -8.19 -6.59 -3.45
CA THR A 350 -7.34 -6.97 -4.57
C THR A 350 -5.94 -7.15 -4.05
N GLU A 351 -5.38 -8.31 -4.25
CA GLU A 351 -4.00 -8.61 -3.87
C GLU A 351 -3.06 -8.21 -5.00
N THR A 352 -2.01 -7.48 -4.64
CA THR A 352 -0.96 -7.03 -5.57
C THR A 352 0.38 -7.47 -5.03
N TYR A 353 1.16 -8.13 -5.87
CA TYR A 353 2.40 -8.78 -5.47
C TYR A 353 3.64 -8.09 -5.99
N PHE A 354 3.51 -7.21 -6.98
CA PHE A 354 4.64 -6.50 -7.59
C PHE A 354 4.38 -5.00 -7.72
N ASN A 355 5.39 -4.20 -7.43
CA ASN A 355 5.33 -2.76 -7.23
C ASN A 355 5.43 -1.96 -8.54
N ALA A 356 4.70 -2.35 -9.58
CA ALA A 356 4.78 -1.67 -10.86
C ALA A 356 3.41 -1.48 -11.53
N PHE A 357 3.30 -0.43 -12.34
CA PHE A 357 2.19 -0.19 -13.25
C PHE A 357 2.73 0.45 -14.56
N GLY A 358 1.95 0.48 -15.62
CA GLY A 358 2.43 1.02 -16.89
C GLY A 358 1.34 1.52 -17.81
N ILE A 359 1.77 2.19 -18.88
CA ILE A 359 0.92 2.60 -20.01
C ILE A 359 1.62 2.19 -21.29
N ALA A 360 0.87 1.54 -22.17
CA ALA A 360 1.23 1.37 -23.57
C ALA A 360 0.33 2.27 -24.42
N ARG A 361 0.92 3.03 -25.33
CA ARG A 361 0.22 4.00 -26.17
C ARG A 361 0.90 4.19 -27.51
N ASN A 362 0.14 3.97 -28.60
CA ASN A 362 0.58 4.27 -29.96
C ASN A 362 1.96 3.67 -30.34
N GLY A 363 2.25 2.42 -29.96
CA GLY A 363 3.48 1.69 -30.27
C GLY A 363 4.66 1.97 -29.35
N SER A 364 4.46 2.69 -28.26
CA SER A 364 5.46 2.93 -27.21
C SER A 364 4.86 2.70 -25.84
N SER A 365 5.70 2.44 -24.85
CA SER A 365 5.22 2.23 -23.47
C SER A 365 6.18 2.77 -22.43
N PHE A 366 5.69 2.85 -21.21
CA PHE A 366 6.53 2.92 -20.01
C PHE A 366 6.09 1.93 -18.96
N LEU A 367 7.04 1.49 -18.15
CA LEU A 367 6.78 0.83 -16.88
C LEU A 367 7.26 1.74 -15.74
N CYS A 368 6.36 2.05 -14.81
CA CYS A 368 6.70 2.71 -13.54
C CYS A 368 6.90 1.67 -12.47
N VAL A 369 8.05 1.68 -11.82
CA VAL A 369 8.34 0.87 -10.62
C VAL A 369 8.37 1.81 -9.40
N MET A 370 7.58 1.48 -8.37
CA MET A 370 7.62 2.16 -7.08
C MET A 370 8.76 1.55 -6.25
N GLU A 371 9.99 2.07 -6.44
CA GLU A 371 11.21 1.49 -5.84
C GLU A 371 11.22 1.62 -4.32
N GLU A 372 10.77 2.78 -3.81
CA GLU A 372 10.59 3.02 -2.37
C GLU A 372 9.21 3.61 -2.07
N GLY A 373 8.66 3.25 -0.92
CA GLY A 373 7.34 3.68 -0.48
C GLY A 373 6.19 2.80 -0.99
N ALA A 374 6.45 1.74 -1.76
CA ALA A 374 5.42 0.83 -2.24
C ALA A 374 4.46 0.30 -1.14
N PRO A 375 4.91 -0.01 0.10
CA PRO A 375 4.00 -0.44 1.17
C PRO A 375 2.93 0.59 1.58
N TYR A 376 3.11 1.85 1.22
CA TYR A 376 2.12 2.92 1.46
C TYR A 376 1.22 3.17 0.26
N ALA A 377 1.54 2.59 -0.90
CA ALA A 377 0.87 2.86 -2.15
C ALA A 377 -0.39 2.02 -2.37
N ALA A 378 -1.33 2.61 -3.09
CA ALA A 378 -2.34 1.89 -3.85
C ALA A 378 -2.22 2.30 -5.32
N VAL A 379 -2.36 1.36 -6.24
CA VAL A 379 -2.45 1.67 -7.67
C VAL A 379 -3.89 1.99 -8.02
N MET A 380 -4.10 3.11 -8.66
CA MET A 380 -5.40 3.59 -9.12
C MET A 380 -5.39 3.68 -10.64
N ALA A 381 -6.48 3.22 -11.29
CA ALA A 381 -6.66 3.44 -12.71
C ALA A 381 -8.12 3.79 -13.03
N ASP A 382 -8.30 4.66 -14.00
CA ASP A 382 -9.60 5.05 -14.50
C ASP A 382 -9.58 5.27 -16.02
N ILE A 383 -10.75 5.14 -16.63
CA ILE A 383 -10.94 5.25 -18.08
C ILE A 383 -11.59 6.57 -18.46
N SER A 384 -11.40 6.95 -19.69
CA SER A 384 -12.11 8.07 -20.31
C SER A 384 -13.63 7.89 -20.25
N GLY A 385 -14.36 8.99 -20.18
CA GLY A 385 -15.82 8.99 -20.15
C GLY A 385 -16.44 8.94 -18.75
N LYS A 386 -15.63 8.94 -17.67
CA LYS A 386 -16.12 9.03 -16.30
C LYS A 386 -16.02 10.46 -15.75
N SER A 387 -14.89 10.87 -15.25
CA SER A 387 -14.66 12.24 -14.72
C SER A 387 -13.98 13.16 -15.74
N SER A 388 -13.33 12.59 -16.75
CA SER A 388 -12.62 13.29 -17.82
C SER A 388 -12.57 12.46 -19.09
N SER A 389 -12.00 13.04 -20.15
CA SER A 389 -11.77 12.37 -21.45
C SER A 389 -10.44 11.60 -21.50
N TYR A 390 -9.85 11.26 -20.34
CA TYR A 390 -8.54 10.63 -20.25
C TYR A 390 -8.57 9.29 -19.53
N ASN A 391 -7.68 8.39 -19.99
CA ASN A 391 -7.36 7.11 -19.36
C ASN A 391 -6.07 7.30 -18.57
N SER A 392 -6.04 6.98 -17.28
CA SER A 392 -4.88 7.21 -16.42
C SER A 392 -4.66 6.11 -15.41
N VAL A 393 -3.40 5.83 -15.08
CA VAL A 393 -2.97 4.96 -14.00
C VAL A 393 -1.87 5.66 -13.20
N SER A 394 -1.92 5.54 -11.89
CA SER A 394 -0.96 6.18 -10.99
C SER A 394 -0.94 5.54 -9.60
N ALA A 395 0.04 5.93 -8.78
CA ALA A 395 0.09 5.56 -7.38
C ALA A 395 -0.51 6.65 -6.47
N GLN A 396 -1.29 6.22 -5.48
CA GLN A 396 -1.74 7.02 -4.35
C GLN A 396 -1.09 6.49 -3.07
N TYR A 397 -0.41 7.34 -2.33
CA TYR A 397 0.26 6.96 -1.07
C TYR A 397 -0.57 7.38 0.14
N THR A 398 -0.85 6.43 1.03
CA THR A 398 -1.47 6.70 2.34
C THR A 398 -0.37 7.05 3.34
N LEU A 399 -0.24 8.33 3.71
CA LEU A 399 0.86 8.83 4.53
C LEU A 399 0.53 8.87 6.03
N ALA A 400 -0.71 9.20 6.40
CA ALA A 400 -1.14 9.20 7.79
C ALA A 400 -2.35 8.30 7.98
N HIS A 401 -2.16 7.13 8.55
CA HIS A 401 -3.25 6.22 8.87
C HIS A 401 -4.12 6.79 10.00
N ARG A 402 -5.41 6.44 9.97
CA ARG A 402 -6.39 6.89 10.97
C ARG A 402 -7.21 5.73 11.52
N ASP A 403 -7.66 5.89 12.75
CA ASP A 403 -8.61 4.99 13.39
C ASP A 403 -9.77 5.79 13.98
N GLN A 404 -10.90 5.13 14.19
CA GLN A 404 -12.14 5.75 14.63
C GLN A 404 -12.49 5.29 16.04
N TYR A 405 -12.78 6.25 16.92
CA TYR A 405 -13.35 5.99 18.23
C TYR A 405 -14.83 6.33 18.27
N GLU A 406 -15.63 5.44 18.85
CA GLU A 406 -16.96 5.79 19.29
C GLU A 406 -16.88 6.42 20.68
N MET A 407 -17.32 7.65 20.82
CA MET A 407 -17.47 8.31 22.13
C MET A 407 -18.71 7.72 22.80
N GLY A 408 -18.51 6.76 23.70
CA GLY A 408 -19.50 5.98 24.49
C GLY A 408 -20.95 6.46 24.56
N ASP A 409 -21.83 5.67 25.13
CA ASP A 409 -23.33 5.77 25.14
C ASP A 409 -24.00 7.15 25.39
N ARG A 410 -23.22 8.18 25.72
CA ARG A 410 -23.75 9.53 26.05
C ARG A 410 -23.51 10.59 24.98
N TYR A 411 -22.64 10.32 24.00
CA TYR A 411 -22.36 11.26 22.90
C TYR A 411 -22.34 10.50 21.59
N GLU A 412 -23.34 10.74 20.77
CA GLU A 412 -23.38 10.30 19.37
C GLU A 412 -22.33 11.11 18.58
N GLY A 413 -21.08 10.64 18.57
CA GLY A 413 -20.00 11.28 17.81
C GLY A 413 -18.84 10.31 17.58
N LYS A 414 -18.27 10.37 16.36
CA LYS A 414 -17.06 9.65 15.98
C LYS A 414 -15.88 10.61 16.10
N MET A 415 -14.86 10.23 16.85
CA MET A 415 -13.57 10.91 16.85
C MET A 415 -12.55 10.11 16.06
N TYR A 416 -11.72 10.80 15.30
CA TYR A 416 -10.63 10.19 14.56
C TYR A 416 -9.30 10.47 15.24
N VAL A 417 -8.47 9.43 15.31
CA VAL A 417 -7.09 9.51 15.77
C VAL A 417 -6.20 9.19 14.57
N TYR A 418 -5.17 9.98 14.39
CA TYR A 418 -4.23 9.86 13.29
C TYR A 418 -2.88 9.36 13.80
N GLN A 419 -2.12 8.77 12.90
CA GLN A 419 -0.70 8.54 13.09
C GLN A 419 -0.01 9.86 13.45
N GLU A 420 0.90 9.82 14.43
CA GLU A 420 1.50 11.03 15.01
C GLU A 420 2.48 11.75 14.07
N SER A 421 3.11 11.03 13.14
CA SER A 421 4.08 11.56 12.18
C SER A 421 3.98 10.88 10.83
N LEU A 422 4.40 11.54 9.77
CA LEU A 422 4.61 10.91 8.47
C LEU A 422 5.77 9.90 8.56
N PRO A 423 5.83 8.92 7.64
CA PRO A 423 7.00 8.06 7.46
C PRO A 423 8.26 8.89 7.17
N ASP A 424 9.43 8.38 7.58
CA ASP A 424 10.73 9.06 7.39
C ASP A 424 11.36 8.80 6.01
N GLU A 425 10.73 7.97 5.19
CA GLU A 425 11.23 7.48 3.92
C GLU A 425 11.09 8.52 2.79
N THR A 426 11.73 8.26 1.67
CA THR A 426 11.51 8.96 0.40
C THR A 426 10.61 8.10 -0.48
N LEU A 427 9.59 8.66 -1.11
CA LEU A 427 8.87 7.97 -2.16
C LEU A 427 9.69 8.03 -3.44
N VAL A 428 9.90 6.90 -4.11
CA VAL A 428 10.67 6.83 -5.36
C VAL A 428 9.88 6.09 -6.43
N GLN A 429 9.63 6.77 -7.54
CA GLN A 429 9.01 6.20 -8.75
C GLN A 429 10.00 6.28 -9.91
N SER A 430 10.31 5.15 -10.53
CA SER A 430 11.18 5.07 -11.71
C SER A 430 10.38 4.70 -12.94
N TYR A 431 10.35 5.57 -13.92
CA TYR A 431 9.67 5.37 -15.20
C TYR A 431 10.68 4.97 -16.28
N SER A 432 10.65 3.70 -16.69
CA SER A 432 11.47 3.17 -17.80
C SER A 432 10.68 3.23 -19.09
N PHE A 433 11.24 3.83 -20.14
CA PHE A 433 10.57 4.01 -21.43
C PHE A 433 10.98 2.93 -22.43
N LEU A 434 10.00 2.41 -23.18
CA LEU A 434 10.19 1.33 -24.15
C LEU A 434 9.70 1.76 -25.54
N ASN A 435 10.39 1.28 -26.55
CA ASN A 435 10.02 1.44 -27.98
C ASN A 435 9.14 0.27 -28.46
N SER A 436 8.17 -0.08 -27.64
CA SER A 436 7.23 -1.19 -27.86
C SER A 436 5.98 -0.97 -27.02
N ASP A 437 4.84 -1.47 -27.48
CA ASP A 437 3.58 -1.52 -26.74
C ASP A 437 3.25 -2.92 -26.20
N ASN A 438 4.21 -3.85 -26.25
CA ASN A 438 4.04 -5.20 -25.72
C ASN A 438 4.36 -5.24 -24.20
N TYR A 439 3.43 -5.74 -23.38
CA TYR A 439 3.67 -5.94 -21.94
C TYR A 439 4.76 -6.99 -21.64
N ALA A 440 5.12 -7.85 -22.59
CA ALA A 440 6.26 -8.76 -22.43
C ALA A 440 7.59 -7.99 -22.27
N ASP A 441 7.73 -6.87 -22.99
CA ASP A 441 8.91 -6.01 -22.86
C ASP A 441 8.90 -5.28 -21.50
N MET A 442 7.71 -4.88 -20.99
CA MET A 442 7.57 -4.36 -19.62
C MET A 442 7.98 -5.42 -18.58
N ALA A 443 7.60 -6.69 -18.78
CA ALA A 443 8.04 -7.79 -17.92
C ALA A 443 9.56 -7.97 -17.94
N GLY A 444 10.21 -7.78 -19.09
CA GLY A 444 11.66 -7.76 -19.24
C GLY A 444 12.32 -6.64 -18.42
N VAL A 445 11.76 -5.43 -18.45
CA VAL A 445 12.22 -4.30 -17.62
C VAL A 445 12.07 -4.62 -16.15
N TYR A 446 10.93 -5.20 -15.74
CA TYR A 446 10.69 -5.57 -14.35
C TYR A 446 11.63 -6.69 -13.87
N ARG A 447 11.95 -7.66 -14.73
CA ARG A 447 12.97 -8.69 -14.45
C ARG A 447 14.33 -8.05 -14.18
N ASN A 448 14.77 -7.13 -15.05
CA ASN A 448 16.04 -6.42 -14.85
C ASN A 448 16.07 -5.64 -13.53
N TYR A 449 14.94 -5.04 -13.13
CA TYR A 449 14.80 -4.42 -11.82
C TYR A 449 15.01 -5.43 -10.69
N LEU A 450 14.33 -6.59 -10.73
CA LEU A 450 14.48 -7.65 -9.72
C LEU A 450 15.91 -8.18 -9.65
N GLU A 451 16.57 -8.42 -10.78
CA GLU A 451 17.98 -8.83 -10.84
C GLU A 451 18.90 -7.79 -10.19
N ASN A 452 18.67 -6.50 -10.47
CA ASN A 452 19.49 -5.42 -9.91
C ASN A 452 19.36 -5.29 -8.39
N ILE A 453 18.16 -5.41 -7.83
CA ILE A 453 17.95 -5.28 -6.38
C ILE A 453 18.34 -6.54 -5.61
N SER A 454 18.26 -7.71 -6.22
CA SER A 454 18.53 -9.00 -5.56
C SER A 454 19.97 -9.47 -5.73
N GLY A 455 20.71 -8.98 -6.72
CA GLY A 455 22.07 -9.42 -7.01
C GLY A 455 22.16 -10.94 -7.24
N ASP A 456 23.07 -11.61 -6.56
CA ASP A 456 23.34 -13.05 -6.74
C ASP A 456 22.23 -13.99 -6.19
N TYR A 457 21.14 -13.48 -5.62
CA TYR A 457 20.07 -14.33 -5.09
C TYR A 457 19.09 -14.82 -6.16
N LEU A 458 18.83 -14.00 -7.17
CA LEU A 458 17.98 -14.38 -8.29
C LEU A 458 18.84 -14.99 -9.40
N THR A 459 18.98 -16.29 -9.40
CA THR A 459 19.81 -17.05 -10.36
C THR A 459 18.93 -17.91 -11.25
N PRO A 460 19.31 -18.12 -12.55
CA PRO A 460 18.58 -19.03 -13.44
C PRO A 460 18.39 -20.41 -12.84
N SER A 461 17.20 -20.99 -12.98
CA SER A 461 16.87 -22.35 -12.57
C SER A 461 17.55 -23.37 -13.49
N GLU A 462 17.94 -24.52 -12.94
CA GLU A 462 18.41 -25.68 -13.69
C GLU A 462 17.33 -26.77 -13.82
N ASP A 463 16.11 -26.52 -13.33
CA ASP A 463 15.02 -27.50 -13.30
C ASP A 463 14.52 -27.82 -14.71
N THR A 464 14.48 -29.13 -15.04
CA THR A 464 13.95 -29.64 -16.30
C THR A 464 12.76 -30.57 -16.11
N GLN A 465 12.19 -30.54 -14.91
CA GLN A 465 11.00 -31.32 -14.53
C GLN A 465 10.05 -30.41 -13.78
N THR A 466 8.77 -30.73 -13.87
CA THR A 466 7.72 -29.93 -13.22
C THR A 466 7.93 -29.86 -11.71
N PRO A 467 8.13 -28.65 -11.14
CA PRO A 467 8.13 -28.46 -9.70
C PRO A 467 6.77 -28.86 -9.12
N THR A 468 6.79 -29.77 -8.15
CA THR A 468 5.57 -30.28 -7.55
C THR A 468 5.60 -30.11 -6.05
N VAL A 469 4.64 -29.33 -5.53
CA VAL A 469 4.48 -29.10 -4.08
C VAL A 469 3.46 -30.10 -3.53
N ILE A 470 3.90 -30.85 -2.52
CA ILE A 470 3.05 -31.77 -1.77
C ILE A 470 2.90 -31.24 -0.35
N GLU A 471 1.76 -30.66 -0.05
CA GLU A 471 1.44 -30.25 1.33
C GLU A 471 0.81 -31.45 2.05
N ILE A 472 1.38 -31.82 3.20
CA ILE A 472 0.85 -32.88 4.07
C ILE A 472 0.36 -32.25 5.36
N VAL A 473 -0.94 -32.44 5.65
CA VAL A 473 -1.59 -31.92 6.84
C VAL A 473 -1.45 -32.92 7.98
N GLY A 474 -0.62 -32.60 8.99
CA GLY A 474 -0.36 -33.48 10.12
C GLY A 474 -1.52 -33.55 11.11
N ALA A 475 -1.83 -32.43 11.77
CA ALA A 475 -2.90 -32.38 12.78
C ALA A 475 -3.71 -31.08 12.70
N VAL A 476 -5.00 -31.19 13.03
CA VAL A 476 -5.91 -30.06 13.22
C VAL A 476 -6.41 -30.03 14.66
N ASP A 477 -6.97 -28.90 15.11
CA ASP A 477 -7.55 -28.77 16.43
C ASP A 477 -8.97 -29.33 16.50
N LYS A 478 -9.23 -30.18 17.49
CA LYS A 478 -10.57 -30.66 17.82
C LYS A 478 -10.90 -30.42 19.27
N ILE A 479 -12.08 -29.87 19.55
CA ILE A 479 -12.55 -29.68 20.91
C ILE A 479 -13.00 -31.04 21.46
N LYS A 480 -12.30 -31.53 22.50
CA LYS A 480 -12.64 -32.75 23.24
C LYS A 480 -13.02 -32.41 24.67
N GLN A 481 -14.02 -33.09 25.21
CA GLN A 481 -14.39 -33.00 26.63
C GLN A 481 -13.39 -33.78 27.45
N VAL A 482 -12.61 -33.11 28.31
CA VAL A 482 -11.69 -33.72 29.25
C VAL A 482 -12.21 -33.43 30.69
N ALA A 483 -12.69 -34.44 31.38
CA ALA A 483 -13.33 -34.31 32.68
C ALA A 483 -14.45 -33.25 32.71
N GLY A 484 -15.24 -33.13 31.65
CA GLY A 484 -16.33 -32.16 31.49
C GLY A 484 -15.90 -30.76 31.06
N ILE A 485 -14.62 -30.52 30.84
CA ILE A 485 -14.08 -29.23 30.39
C ILE A 485 -13.76 -29.33 28.89
N PRO A 486 -14.30 -28.44 28.02
CA PRO A 486 -13.94 -28.40 26.60
C PRO A 486 -12.49 -27.93 26.47
N MET A 487 -11.65 -28.75 25.84
CA MET A 487 -10.24 -28.46 25.60
C MET A 487 -9.91 -28.73 24.14
N SER A 488 -9.18 -27.80 23.48
CA SER A 488 -8.59 -28.07 22.17
C SER A 488 -7.48 -29.11 22.30
N ARG A 489 -7.53 -30.10 21.45
CA ARG A 489 -6.53 -31.17 21.36
C ARG A 489 -6.20 -31.44 19.92
N PRO A 490 -4.93 -31.75 19.58
CA PRO A 490 -4.59 -32.20 18.24
C PRO A 490 -5.37 -33.45 17.84
N LEU A 491 -5.93 -33.39 16.65
CA LEU A 491 -6.52 -34.51 15.95
C LEU A 491 -5.56 -34.87 14.82
N GLU A 492 -5.04 -36.07 14.82
CA GLU A 492 -4.17 -36.60 13.79
C GLU A 492 -4.94 -36.79 12.49
N LEU A 493 -4.35 -36.31 11.38
CA LEU A 493 -4.80 -36.53 10.01
C LEU A 493 -3.76 -37.31 9.20
N THR A 494 -2.46 -37.06 9.49
CA THR A 494 -1.36 -37.79 8.88
C THR A 494 -0.20 -37.86 9.87
N SER A 495 0.19 -39.04 10.32
CA SER A 495 1.39 -39.23 11.15
C SER A 495 2.66 -38.99 10.33
N PHE A 496 3.79 -38.77 10.98
CA PHE A 496 5.09 -38.62 10.30
C PHE A 496 5.53 -39.90 9.58
N GLN A 497 5.01 -41.09 10.00
CA GLN A 497 5.29 -42.33 9.34
C GLN A 497 4.44 -42.51 8.07
N GLU A 498 3.17 -42.14 8.09
CA GLU A 498 2.30 -42.14 6.91
C GLU A 498 2.76 -41.08 5.91
N ALA A 499 3.16 -39.88 6.39
CA ALA A 499 3.77 -38.87 5.53
C ALA A 499 5.01 -39.40 4.79
N GLN A 500 5.87 -40.18 5.47
CA GLN A 500 7.01 -40.84 4.82
C GLN A 500 6.55 -41.85 3.78
N GLN A 501 5.50 -42.64 4.03
CA GLN A 501 4.97 -43.62 3.08
C GLN A 501 4.41 -42.96 1.83
N ILE A 502 3.63 -41.88 1.97
CA ILE A 502 3.10 -41.08 0.86
C ILE A 502 4.26 -40.55 -0.01
N ILE A 503 5.28 -39.97 0.61
CA ILE A 503 6.44 -39.41 -0.10
C ILE A 503 7.22 -40.52 -0.84
N GLU A 504 7.39 -41.67 -0.20
CA GLU A 504 8.07 -42.83 -0.78
C GLU A 504 7.33 -43.38 -2.01
N GLU A 505 6.01 -43.49 -1.93
CA GLU A 505 5.15 -43.93 -3.01
C GLU A 505 5.20 -42.98 -4.20
N LEU A 506 4.96 -41.67 -3.99
CA LEU A 506 5.02 -40.64 -5.03
C LEU A 506 6.39 -40.62 -5.75
N ARG A 507 7.47 -40.81 -4.98
CA ARG A 507 8.81 -40.90 -5.57
C ARG A 507 9.00 -42.16 -6.42
N GLN A 508 8.47 -43.31 -5.99
CA GLN A 508 8.52 -44.56 -6.76
C GLN A 508 7.69 -44.46 -8.05
N ASP A 509 6.62 -43.64 -8.04
CA ASP A 509 5.79 -43.36 -9.20
C ASP A 509 6.40 -42.31 -10.15
N GLY A 510 7.61 -41.79 -9.83
CA GLY A 510 8.39 -40.95 -10.76
C GLY A 510 8.36 -39.46 -10.50
N ILE A 511 7.74 -38.96 -9.42
CA ILE A 511 7.75 -37.56 -9.05
C ILE A 511 9.07 -37.25 -8.35
N THR A 512 10.02 -36.66 -9.07
CA THR A 512 11.39 -36.45 -8.60
C THR A 512 11.71 -35.03 -8.20
N ASN A 513 11.08 -34.01 -8.82
CA ASN A 513 11.20 -32.59 -8.42
C ASN A 513 10.08 -32.23 -7.43
N MET A 514 10.20 -32.79 -6.21
CA MET A 514 9.17 -32.72 -5.17
C MET A 514 9.63 -31.82 -4.01
N SER A 515 8.81 -30.84 -3.67
CA SER A 515 8.91 -30.03 -2.45
C SER A 515 7.79 -30.42 -1.49
N VAL A 516 8.15 -30.96 -0.33
CA VAL A 516 7.18 -31.43 0.68
C VAL A 516 7.02 -30.38 1.78
N LYS A 517 5.80 -29.89 1.98
CA LYS A 517 5.41 -28.96 3.04
C LYS A 517 4.66 -29.69 4.15
N LEU A 518 5.18 -29.65 5.38
CA LEU A 518 4.47 -30.19 6.54
C LEU A 518 3.73 -29.10 7.29
N THR A 519 2.40 -29.10 7.20
CA THR A 519 1.51 -28.20 7.91
C THR A 519 0.90 -28.87 9.14
N GLY A 520 0.71 -28.14 10.23
CA GLY A 520 0.11 -28.70 11.46
C GLY A 520 0.98 -29.71 12.20
N TRP A 521 2.28 -29.70 11.99
CA TRP A 521 3.23 -30.66 12.57
C TRP A 521 3.60 -30.36 14.04
N MET A 522 3.36 -29.15 14.54
CA MET A 522 3.81 -28.70 15.85
C MET A 522 2.76 -27.89 16.62
N ASN A 523 3.00 -27.70 17.93
CA ASN A 523 2.32 -26.76 18.83
C ASN A 523 0.78 -26.78 18.80
N GLY A 524 0.18 -27.91 18.52
CA GLY A 524 -1.28 -28.10 18.57
C GLY A 524 -1.90 -28.46 17.23
N GLY A 525 -1.28 -28.19 16.14
CA GLY A 525 -1.80 -28.47 14.80
C GLY A 525 -1.82 -27.24 13.89
N VAL A 526 -2.71 -27.23 12.91
CA VAL A 526 -2.82 -26.15 11.89
C VAL A 526 -3.04 -24.79 12.54
N GLN A 527 -3.88 -24.71 13.58
CA GLN A 527 -4.01 -23.51 14.39
C GLN A 527 -2.95 -23.53 15.51
N GLN A 528 -1.76 -23.18 15.11
CA GLN A 528 -0.57 -23.28 15.93
C GLN A 528 -0.64 -22.35 17.16
N LYS A 529 -0.16 -22.83 18.31
CA LYS A 529 0.17 -21.97 19.45
C LYS A 529 1.46 -21.20 19.17
N ILE A 530 1.63 -20.06 19.86
CA ILE A 530 2.78 -19.19 19.68
C ILE A 530 4.11 -19.95 19.66
N LEU A 531 4.96 -19.64 18.71
CA LEU A 531 6.19 -20.35 18.38
C LEU A 531 7.40 -19.92 19.24
N LYS A 532 7.24 -19.85 20.57
CA LYS A 532 8.39 -19.66 21.48
C LYS A 532 9.30 -20.89 21.53
N LYS A 533 8.73 -22.09 21.31
CA LYS A 533 9.44 -23.35 21.11
C LYS A 533 8.61 -24.25 20.20
N ALA A 534 9.22 -24.80 19.17
CA ALA A 534 8.58 -25.82 18.36
C ALA A 534 8.55 -27.15 19.11
N LYS A 535 7.36 -27.71 19.25
CA LYS A 535 7.12 -29.02 19.85
C LYS A 535 6.32 -29.86 18.86
N PRO A 536 6.96 -30.82 18.17
CA PRO A 536 6.23 -31.74 17.30
C PRO A 536 5.08 -32.41 18.03
N VAL A 537 3.94 -32.51 17.35
CA VAL A 537 2.73 -33.11 17.90
C VAL A 537 2.99 -34.59 18.24
N THR A 538 2.72 -34.96 19.47
CA THR A 538 3.02 -36.33 19.96
C THR A 538 2.18 -37.37 19.27
N ALA A 539 0.91 -37.07 18.92
CA ALA A 539 0.04 -37.98 18.18
C ALA A 539 0.65 -38.35 16.83
N LEU A 540 1.33 -37.47 16.13
CA LEU A 540 1.99 -37.71 14.84
C LEU A 540 3.28 -38.54 14.97
N GLY A 541 3.63 -39.02 16.19
CA GLY A 541 4.86 -39.79 16.45
C GLY A 541 5.99 -38.92 17.06
N GLY A 542 5.75 -37.65 17.31
CA GLY A 542 6.65 -36.75 18.02
C GLY A 542 8.03 -36.58 17.37
N LYS A 543 9.01 -36.11 18.18
CA LYS A 543 10.36 -35.80 17.69
C LYS A 543 11.08 -36.95 16.99
N LYS A 544 10.88 -38.17 17.46
CA LYS A 544 11.58 -39.37 16.93
C LYS A 544 11.17 -39.65 15.49
N ASN A 545 9.87 -39.65 15.21
CA ASN A 545 9.37 -39.97 13.89
C ASN A 545 9.57 -38.78 12.91
N LEU A 546 9.45 -37.53 13.38
CA LEU A 546 9.81 -36.36 12.55
C LEU A 546 11.30 -36.44 12.12
N LYS A 547 12.18 -36.81 13.03
CA LYS A 547 13.61 -36.95 12.70
C LYS A 547 13.84 -38.00 11.62
N LYS A 548 13.15 -39.16 11.71
CA LYS A 548 13.25 -40.18 10.68
C LYS A 548 12.74 -39.74 9.31
N LEU A 549 11.60 -39.02 9.31
CA LEU A 549 11.07 -38.43 8.08
C LEU A 549 12.05 -37.44 7.44
N ALA A 550 12.65 -36.60 8.24
CA ALA A 550 13.63 -35.61 7.77
C ALA A 550 14.92 -36.28 7.27
N GLU A 551 15.43 -37.34 7.96
CA GLU A 551 16.56 -38.15 7.50
C GLU A 551 16.22 -38.81 6.17
N TYR A 552 15.03 -39.42 6.04
CA TYR A 552 14.58 -40.01 4.79
C TYR A 552 14.52 -38.99 3.63
N ALA A 553 13.97 -37.80 3.88
CA ALA A 553 13.89 -36.76 2.87
C ALA A 553 15.31 -36.31 2.43
N SER A 554 16.23 -36.08 3.36
CA SER A 554 17.62 -35.69 3.09
C SER A 554 18.35 -36.78 2.28
N ASP A 555 18.27 -38.05 2.69
CA ASP A 555 18.92 -39.22 2.02
C ASP A 555 18.42 -39.40 0.58
N ASN A 556 17.20 -38.95 0.27
CA ASN A 556 16.56 -39.06 -1.04
C ASN A 556 16.52 -37.75 -1.82
N GLN A 557 17.21 -36.70 -1.35
CA GLN A 557 17.29 -35.36 -1.99
C GLN A 557 15.89 -34.72 -2.20
N ILE A 558 14.99 -34.93 -1.24
CA ILE A 558 13.64 -34.33 -1.22
C ILE A 558 13.69 -33.10 -0.33
N ASP A 559 13.22 -31.96 -0.83
CA ASP A 559 13.13 -30.74 -0.06
C ASP A 559 11.96 -30.80 0.92
N LEU A 560 12.26 -30.99 2.21
CA LEU A 560 11.27 -30.99 3.28
C LEU A 560 11.21 -29.61 3.92
N TYR A 561 10.04 -28.96 3.87
CA TYR A 561 9.76 -27.67 4.47
C TYR A 561 8.87 -27.81 5.70
N LEU A 562 9.32 -27.26 6.82
CA LEU A 562 8.53 -27.18 8.05
C LEU A 562 7.78 -25.85 8.08
N ASP A 563 6.46 -25.91 7.98
CA ASP A 563 5.57 -24.77 7.91
C ASP A 563 5.30 -24.16 9.29
N GLY A 564 5.13 -22.82 9.37
CA GLY A 564 4.85 -22.16 10.63
C GLY A 564 4.22 -20.78 10.50
N ILE A 565 3.37 -20.47 11.49
CA ILE A 565 2.73 -19.19 11.72
C ILE A 565 3.65 -18.32 12.56
N THR A 566 4.01 -17.13 12.09
CA THR A 566 4.97 -16.25 12.74
C THR A 566 4.36 -14.93 13.24
N ASP A 567 3.29 -14.45 12.61
CA ASP A 567 2.74 -13.12 12.85
C ASP A 567 1.49 -13.10 13.73
N TYR A 568 0.90 -14.29 14.01
CA TYR A 568 -0.37 -14.39 14.73
C TYR A 568 -0.33 -15.25 15.98
N ALA A 569 -1.19 -14.92 16.95
CA ALA A 569 -1.52 -15.75 18.11
C ALA A 569 -3.04 -15.97 18.20
N TYR A 570 -3.47 -17.22 18.17
CA TYR A 570 -4.89 -17.60 18.21
C TYR A 570 -5.46 -17.72 19.62
N ASP A 571 -4.60 -17.83 20.63
CA ASP A 571 -4.96 -17.94 22.03
C ASP A 571 -4.16 -16.97 22.89
N SER A 572 -4.82 -16.39 23.87
CA SER A 572 -4.17 -15.55 24.89
C SER A 572 -4.52 -16.09 26.26
N ASN A 573 -3.64 -16.93 26.81
CA ASN A 573 -3.74 -17.37 28.20
C ASN A 573 -2.35 -17.48 28.85
N LEU A 574 -2.32 -17.44 30.18
CA LEU A 574 -1.09 -17.43 30.97
C LEU A 574 -0.13 -18.61 30.71
N PHE A 575 -0.64 -19.71 30.16
CA PHE A 575 0.14 -20.95 29.95
C PHE A 575 0.63 -21.11 28.53
N ASP A 576 0.13 -20.32 27.56
CA ASP A 576 0.51 -20.42 26.15
C ASP A 576 1.73 -19.55 25.81
N GLY A 577 2.17 -18.71 26.76
CA GLY A 577 3.36 -17.88 26.60
C GLY A 577 3.13 -16.58 25.83
N PHE A 578 1.90 -16.28 25.43
CA PHE A 578 1.48 -15.03 24.81
C PHE A 578 0.66 -14.20 25.80
N TRP A 579 1.04 -12.94 25.96
CA TRP A 579 0.33 -11.99 26.81
C TRP A 579 -0.13 -10.80 25.97
N VAL A 580 -1.41 -10.77 25.65
CA VAL A 580 -1.99 -9.81 24.70
C VAL A 580 -1.62 -8.34 24.98
N PHE A 581 -1.46 -7.95 26.24
CA PHE A 581 -1.16 -6.56 26.61
C PHE A 581 0.26 -6.11 26.25
N THR A 582 1.22 -7.04 26.17
CA THR A 582 2.64 -6.74 25.91
C THR A 582 3.13 -7.27 24.58
N ASP A 583 2.48 -8.29 24.05
CA ASP A 583 2.97 -9.10 22.94
C ASP A 583 2.21 -8.85 21.62
N SER A 584 0.99 -8.25 21.68
CA SER A 584 0.25 -7.85 20.48
C SER A 584 0.72 -6.51 19.90
N ALA A 585 0.65 -6.37 18.60
CA ALA A 585 0.72 -5.09 17.89
C ALA A 585 -0.42 -4.15 18.32
N ARG A 586 -0.33 -2.89 17.92
CA ARG A 586 -1.31 -1.85 18.23
C ARG A 586 -1.90 -1.26 16.97
N PHE A 587 -3.18 -1.00 17.00
CA PHE A 587 -3.86 -0.14 16.02
C PHE A 587 -3.41 1.33 16.17
N VAL A 588 -3.79 2.18 15.24
CA VAL A 588 -3.55 3.64 15.33
C VAL A 588 -4.18 4.21 16.59
N SER A 589 -5.34 3.70 17.02
CA SER A 589 -6.01 4.01 18.28
C SER A 589 -5.22 3.65 19.55
N LYS A 590 -4.12 2.91 19.41
CA LYS A 590 -3.33 2.29 20.50
C LYS A 590 -4.02 1.10 21.17
N ASP A 591 -5.19 0.69 20.69
CA ASP A 591 -5.82 -0.56 21.09
C ASP A 591 -5.03 -1.76 20.58
N LYS A 592 -5.26 -2.91 21.18
CA LYS A 592 -4.63 -4.17 20.76
C LYS A 592 -5.12 -4.55 19.36
N ALA A 593 -4.24 -4.97 18.50
CA ALA A 593 -4.60 -5.46 17.17
C ALA A 593 -5.32 -6.82 17.28
N GLU A 594 -6.63 -6.75 17.52
CA GLU A 594 -7.56 -7.89 17.58
C GLU A 594 -8.23 -8.06 16.22
N ILE A 595 -7.95 -9.18 15.56
CA ILE A 595 -8.44 -9.47 14.21
C ILE A 595 -9.59 -10.45 14.32
N TYR A 596 -10.77 -10.02 13.92
CA TYR A 596 -11.98 -10.82 13.90
C TYR A 596 -12.22 -11.44 12.53
N PRO A 597 -12.84 -12.62 12.45
CA PRO A 597 -13.33 -13.15 11.18
C PRO A 597 -14.45 -12.26 10.61
N TYR A 598 -14.54 -12.20 9.29
CA TYR A 598 -15.59 -11.47 8.58
C TYR A 598 -16.62 -12.43 7.99
N SER A 599 -17.82 -11.92 7.78
CA SER A 599 -18.88 -12.66 7.11
C SER A 599 -18.66 -12.65 5.59
N THR A 600 -18.64 -13.79 4.96
CA THR A 600 -18.59 -13.91 3.49
C THR A 600 -19.86 -13.43 2.78
N VAL A 601 -20.95 -13.22 3.52
CA VAL A 601 -22.23 -12.78 2.98
C VAL A 601 -22.48 -11.27 3.14
N THR A 602 -22.12 -10.73 4.34
CA THR A 602 -22.38 -9.32 4.66
C THR A 602 -21.11 -8.49 4.69
N TYR A 603 -19.95 -9.13 4.54
CA TYR A 603 -18.61 -8.56 4.65
C TYR A 603 -18.32 -7.85 5.98
N ALA A 604 -19.26 -7.91 6.92
CA ALA A 604 -19.13 -7.28 8.24
C ALA A 604 -18.34 -8.15 9.22
N LYS A 605 -17.71 -7.50 10.16
CA LYS A 605 -16.97 -8.08 11.28
C LYS A 605 -17.87 -8.97 12.14
N ARG A 606 -17.39 -10.16 12.50
CA ARG A 606 -18.11 -11.13 13.36
C ARG A 606 -17.66 -11.00 14.82
N GLU A 607 -18.03 -9.94 15.51
CA GLU A 607 -17.59 -9.64 16.87
C GLU A 607 -17.95 -10.71 17.93
N LYS A 608 -18.94 -11.55 17.65
CA LYS A 608 -19.32 -12.66 18.54
C LYS A 608 -18.38 -13.86 18.43
N GLN A 609 -17.49 -13.89 17.45
CA GLN A 609 -16.47 -14.92 17.31
C GLN A 609 -15.20 -14.47 18.03
N LYS A 610 -14.40 -15.47 18.47
CA LYS A 610 -13.12 -15.19 19.13
C LYS A 610 -12.14 -14.58 18.12
N PRO A 611 -11.53 -13.41 18.42
CA PRO A 611 -10.48 -12.87 17.58
C PRO A 611 -9.18 -13.64 17.73
N HIS A 612 -8.29 -13.47 16.76
CA HIS A 612 -6.87 -13.74 16.94
C HIS A 612 -6.10 -12.41 17.04
N TYR A 613 -4.83 -12.46 17.36
CA TYR A 613 -4.04 -11.28 17.70
C TYR A 613 -2.85 -11.18 16.77
N LEU A 614 -2.64 -9.99 16.20
CA LEU A 614 -1.41 -9.67 15.49
C LEU A 614 -0.28 -9.50 16.52
N LEU A 615 0.85 -10.15 16.28
CA LEU A 615 2.05 -10.01 17.10
C LEU A 615 2.75 -8.68 16.80
N LYS A 616 3.37 -8.07 17.82
CA LYS A 616 4.26 -6.94 17.55
C LYS A 616 5.44 -7.37 16.66
N ALA A 617 5.88 -6.49 15.76
CA ALA A 617 6.89 -6.79 14.76
C ALA A 617 8.16 -7.47 15.31
N SER A 618 8.66 -7.04 16.48
CA SER A 618 9.84 -7.66 17.11
C SER A 618 9.61 -9.09 17.57
N LEU A 619 8.38 -9.43 18.00
CA LEU A 619 8.03 -10.78 18.40
C LEU A 619 7.80 -11.68 17.19
N ALA A 620 7.13 -11.19 16.15
CA ALA A 620 6.96 -11.89 14.88
C ALA A 620 8.33 -12.29 14.28
N SER A 621 9.26 -11.34 14.23
CA SER A 621 10.64 -11.60 13.80
C SER A 621 11.33 -12.67 14.65
N GLN A 622 11.10 -12.68 15.97
CA GLN A 622 11.63 -13.73 16.87
C GLN A 622 10.97 -15.10 16.61
N MET A 623 9.67 -15.14 16.28
CA MET A 623 8.99 -16.39 15.94
C MET A 623 9.58 -17.00 14.66
N ALA A 624 9.88 -16.18 13.66
CA ALA A 624 10.58 -16.63 12.45
C ALA A 624 11.95 -17.24 12.79
N ASP A 625 12.76 -16.59 13.63
CA ASP A 625 14.04 -17.17 14.09
C ASP A 625 13.87 -18.50 14.80
N ASN A 626 12.81 -18.63 15.59
CA ASN A 626 12.51 -19.88 16.30
C ASN A 626 12.09 -21.00 15.33
N LEU A 627 11.38 -20.68 14.24
CA LEU A 627 11.04 -21.64 13.19
C LEU A 627 12.30 -22.13 12.47
N VAL A 628 13.16 -21.21 12.01
CA VAL A 628 14.45 -21.54 11.36
C VAL A 628 15.31 -22.43 12.27
N LYS A 629 15.41 -22.05 13.55
CA LYS A 629 16.13 -22.86 14.54
C LYS A 629 15.53 -24.24 14.73
N ALA A 630 14.19 -24.35 14.68
CA ALA A 630 13.51 -25.63 14.82
C ALA A 630 13.77 -26.50 13.60
N ALA A 631 13.66 -25.96 12.38
CA ALA A 631 13.94 -26.68 11.14
C ALA A 631 15.39 -27.17 11.10
N GLY A 632 16.34 -26.35 11.50
CA GLY A 632 17.76 -26.72 11.56
C GLY A 632 18.07 -27.89 12.52
N GLN A 633 17.19 -28.18 13.53
CA GLN A 633 17.36 -29.38 14.37
C GLN A 633 17.09 -30.69 13.62
N TYR A 634 16.40 -30.60 12.48
CA TYR A 634 16.03 -31.72 11.64
C TYR A 634 16.70 -31.68 10.26
N GLU A 635 17.61 -30.74 10.04
CA GLU A 635 18.21 -30.50 8.71
C GLU A 635 17.15 -30.26 7.61
N ALA A 636 16.02 -29.65 8.00
CA ALA A 636 14.90 -29.34 7.15
C ALA A 636 14.90 -27.84 6.76
N ASN A 637 14.14 -27.51 5.72
CA ASN A 637 13.90 -26.17 5.22
C ASN A 637 12.72 -25.49 5.95
N VAL A 638 12.46 -24.22 5.65
CA VAL A 638 11.37 -23.47 6.29
C VAL A 638 10.30 -23.03 5.29
N SER A 639 9.04 -23.10 5.74
CA SER A 639 7.90 -22.51 5.06
C SER A 639 7.25 -21.46 5.96
N PHE A 640 7.02 -20.27 5.41
CA PHE A 640 6.35 -19.16 6.10
C PHE A 640 4.95 -18.97 5.53
N GLN A 641 3.97 -18.77 6.43
CA GLN A 641 2.61 -18.45 6.03
C GLN A 641 2.43 -16.95 5.76
N GLU A 642 3.08 -16.08 6.56
CA GLU A 642 2.87 -14.63 6.52
C GLU A 642 4.07 -13.87 5.92
N ILE A 643 5.31 -14.30 6.22
CA ILE A 643 6.51 -13.67 5.66
C ILE A 643 6.53 -13.85 4.14
N GLY A 644 6.66 -12.75 3.42
CA GLY A 644 6.64 -12.72 1.95
C GLY A 644 5.29 -12.39 1.36
N ILE A 645 4.22 -12.23 2.19
CA ILE A 645 2.92 -11.75 1.73
C ILE A 645 2.34 -10.65 2.61
N GLU A 646 2.50 -10.70 3.92
CA GLU A 646 1.90 -9.73 4.83
C GLU A 646 2.93 -8.72 5.35
N LEU A 647 2.56 -7.45 5.31
CA LEU A 647 3.30 -6.34 5.88
C LEU A 647 2.41 -5.60 6.87
N ASN A 648 2.58 -5.89 8.15
CA ASN A 648 1.75 -5.35 9.21
C ASN A 648 2.51 -4.34 10.07
N SER A 649 2.00 -3.12 10.19
CA SER A 649 2.53 -2.07 11.07
C SER A 649 2.36 -2.41 12.56
N ASP A 650 3.05 -1.69 13.41
CA ASP A 650 2.79 -1.66 14.86
C ASP A 650 2.80 -0.21 15.35
N TYR A 651 1.63 0.31 15.72
CA TYR A 651 1.49 1.69 16.20
C TYR A 651 1.74 1.81 17.71
N TYR A 652 2.62 0.98 18.29
CA TYR A 652 2.98 1.07 19.69
C TYR A 652 3.69 2.39 19.99
N LYS A 653 3.12 3.22 20.87
CA LYS A 653 3.53 4.62 21.10
C LYS A 653 5.03 4.82 21.33
N LYS A 654 5.70 3.90 22.03
CA LYS A 654 7.13 4.06 22.35
C LYS A 654 8.08 3.64 21.24
N ASN A 655 7.63 2.81 20.32
CA ASN A 655 8.43 2.30 19.21
C ASN A 655 7.48 1.86 18.10
N PRO A 656 6.90 2.80 17.36
CA PRO A 656 6.08 2.46 16.20
C PRO A 656 6.96 1.81 15.12
N VAL A 657 6.38 0.88 14.37
CA VAL A 657 7.05 0.22 13.25
C VAL A 657 6.16 0.35 12.02
N SER A 658 6.69 0.92 10.95
CA SER A 658 5.98 1.10 9.68
C SER A 658 6.01 -0.16 8.83
N ARG A 659 5.11 -0.26 7.84
CA ARG A 659 5.10 -1.34 6.85
C ARG A 659 6.43 -1.42 6.08
N GLN A 660 7.05 -0.28 5.76
CA GLN A 660 8.35 -0.23 5.09
C GLN A 660 9.46 -0.83 5.96
N GLN A 661 9.47 -0.54 7.26
CA GLN A 661 10.42 -1.14 8.20
C GLN A 661 10.21 -2.65 8.37
N VAL A 662 8.95 -3.10 8.30
CA VAL A 662 8.63 -4.54 8.31
C VAL A 662 9.14 -5.20 7.04
N LEU A 663 8.92 -4.59 5.86
CA LEU A 663 9.46 -5.07 4.59
C LEU A 663 10.99 -5.25 4.67
N GLN A 664 11.72 -4.22 5.07
CA GLN A 664 13.19 -4.26 5.22
C GLN A 664 13.64 -5.35 6.21
N THR A 665 12.87 -5.55 7.29
CA THR A 665 13.16 -6.59 8.29
C THR A 665 12.94 -7.99 7.71
N GLN A 666 11.85 -8.21 6.98
CA GLN A 666 11.55 -9.49 6.33
C GLN A 666 12.58 -9.81 5.25
N GLU A 667 12.92 -8.85 4.39
CA GLU A 667 13.93 -9.00 3.35
C GLU A 667 15.29 -9.40 3.94
N ALA A 668 15.77 -8.63 4.93
CA ALA A 668 17.04 -8.93 5.61
C ALA A 668 17.03 -10.33 6.27
N LYS A 669 15.89 -10.76 6.81
CA LYS A 669 15.72 -12.07 7.41
C LYS A 669 15.77 -13.18 6.37
N LEU A 670 15.03 -13.06 5.28
CA LEU A 670 15.01 -14.04 4.18
C LEU A 670 16.40 -14.20 3.59
N LYS A 671 17.11 -13.10 3.38
CA LYS A 671 18.51 -13.08 2.95
C LYS A 671 19.41 -13.85 3.90
N ALA A 672 19.34 -13.57 5.20
CA ALA A 672 20.14 -14.26 6.21
C ALA A 672 19.85 -15.77 6.27
N ILE A 673 18.61 -16.20 6.07
CA ILE A 673 18.23 -17.62 6.00
C ILE A 673 18.86 -18.27 4.78
N ARG A 674 18.78 -17.65 3.61
CA ARG A 674 19.41 -18.15 2.37
C ARG A 674 20.94 -18.25 2.52
N ASP A 675 21.57 -17.25 3.11
CA ASP A 675 23.04 -17.25 3.39
C ASP A 675 23.45 -18.40 4.32
N SER A 676 22.56 -18.89 5.16
CA SER A 676 22.81 -20.06 6.03
C SER A 676 22.67 -21.40 5.30
N GLY A 677 22.28 -21.39 4.01
CA GLY A 677 22.04 -22.59 3.20
C GLY A 677 20.67 -23.25 3.39
N VAL A 678 19.79 -22.65 4.18
CA VAL A 678 18.40 -23.13 4.38
C VAL A 678 17.55 -22.64 3.22
N LYS A 679 16.78 -23.56 2.60
CA LYS A 679 15.81 -23.20 1.56
C LYS A 679 14.56 -22.60 2.18
N VAL A 680 13.95 -21.66 1.45
CA VAL A 680 12.77 -20.92 1.87
C VAL A 680 11.61 -21.17 0.93
N MET A 681 10.46 -21.50 1.51
CA MET A 681 9.17 -21.54 0.84
C MET A 681 8.31 -20.40 1.39
N ILE A 682 7.69 -19.62 0.50
CA ILE A 682 6.75 -18.56 0.88
C ILE A 682 5.39 -18.80 0.24
N ASN A 683 4.37 -18.15 0.78
CA ASN A 683 3.01 -18.20 0.29
C ASN A 683 2.73 -16.96 -0.59
N MET A 684 2.07 -17.10 -1.73
CA MET A 684 1.62 -16.07 -2.68
C MET A 684 2.73 -15.20 -3.30
N GLY A 685 3.71 -14.69 -2.57
CA GLY A 685 4.98 -14.15 -3.07
C GLY A 685 5.00 -12.69 -3.51
N ASN A 686 5.17 -11.77 -2.56
CA ASN A 686 5.49 -10.37 -2.88
C ASN A 686 6.91 -10.23 -3.46
N ASN A 687 7.10 -9.27 -4.36
CA ASN A 687 8.35 -9.09 -5.11
C ASN A 687 9.61 -8.89 -4.24
N TYR A 688 9.48 -8.31 -3.04
CA TYR A 688 10.62 -8.15 -2.12
C TYR A 688 11.10 -9.49 -1.52
N ALA A 689 10.26 -10.53 -1.51
CA ALA A 689 10.55 -11.83 -0.91
C ALA A 689 10.92 -12.90 -1.94
N VAL A 690 10.38 -12.82 -3.16
CA VAL A 690 10.57 -13.82 -4.23
C VAL A 690 12.05 -14.07 -4.55
N PRO A 691 12.94 -13.09 -4.66
CA PRO A 691 14.35 -13.34 -4.96
C PRO A 691 15.06 -14.21 -3.92
N TYR A 692 14.59 -14.18 -2.68
CA TYR A 692 15.15 -14.94 -1.55
C TYR A 692 14.43 -16.26 -1.30
N SER A 693 13.46 -16.61 -2.14
CA SER A 693 12.68 -17.85 -2.04
C SER A 693 13.19 -18.92 -2.99
N ASN A 694 13.01 -20.18 -2.64
CA ASN A 694 13.30 -21.31 -3.52
C ASN A 694 12.04 -21.74 -4.26
N ILE A 695 10.89 -21.58 -3.60
CA ILE A 695 9.59 -21.89 -4.19
C ILE A 695 8.50 -21.01 -3.56
N VAL A 696 7.57 -20.57 -4.39
CA VAL A 696 6.37 -19.81 -4.01
C VAL A 696 5.14 -20.69 -4.19
N THR A 697 4.31 -20.82 -3.18
CA THR A 697 3.06 -21.58 -3.24
C THR A 697 1.84 -20.67 -3.31
N ASN A 698 0.73 -21.17 -3.85
CA ASN A 698 -0.54 -20.44 -3.96
C ASN A 698 -0.41 -19.09 -4.67
N MET A 699 0.48 -18.96 -5.65
CA MET A 699 0.58 -17.72 -6.44
C MET A 699 -0.76 -17.47 -7.14
N ASP A 700 -1.22 -16.22 -7.11
CA ASP A 700 -2.44 -15.84 -7.78
C ASP A 700 -2.24 -15.86 -9.31
N LEU A 701 -2.96 -16.75 -9.99
CA LEU A 701 -2.94 -16.91 -11.44
C LEU A 701 -4.22 -16.34 -12.10
N ASN A 702 -5.11 -15.72 -11.33
CA ASN A 702 -6.45 -15.37 -11.80
C ASN A 702 -6.81 -13.89 -11.59
N GLY A 703 -6.34 -13.27 -10.52
CA GLY A 703 -6.74 -11.92 -10.14
C GLY A 703 -8.14 -11.85 -9.49
N SER A 704 -8.67 -10.64 -9.37
CA SER A 704 -9.89 -10.35 -8.59
C SER A 704 -11.18 -10.23 -9.42
N ASP A 705 -11.16 -10.39 -10.73
CA ASP A 705 -12.31 -10.17 -11.62
C ASP A 705 -12.91 -8.75 -11.54
N TYR A 706 -12.10 -7.70 -11.31
CA TYR A 706 -12.56 -6.32 -11.40
C TYR A 706 -13.25 -6.07 -12.73
N SER A 707 -14.48 -5.57 -12.69
CA SER A 707 -15.30 -5.42 -13.91
C SER A 707 -14.73 -4.42 -14.92
N ILE A 708 -13.82 -3.52 -14.50
CA ILE A 708 -13.17 -2.55 -15.40
C ILE A 708 -12.05 -3.19 -16.21
N LEU A 709 -11.49 -4.33 -15.79
CA LEU A 709 -10.41 -5.05 -16.47
C LEU A 709 -10.90 -5.65 -17.79
N ASP A 710 -10.01 -5.71 -18.78
CA ASP A 710 -10.26 -6.31 -20.09
C ASP A 710 -9.57 -7.67 -20.27
N GLY A 711 -8.58 -7.97 -19.45
CA GLY A 711 -7.89 -9.27 -19.45
C GLY A 711 -6.74 -9.31 -18.45
N THR A 712 -6.26 -10.51 -18.19
CA THR A 712 -5.06 -10.76 -17.38
C THR A 712 -3.82 -10.81 -18.27
N ALA A 713 -2.66 -10.44 -17.72
CA ALA A 713 -1.37 -10.49 -18.38
C ALA A 713 -0.31 -11.00 -17.39
N PRO A 714 0.38 -12.11 -17.63
CA PRO A 714 1.29 -12.72 -16.65
C PRO A 714 2.63 -11.97 -16.53
N VAL A 715 2.61 -10.66 -16.38
CA VAL A 715 3.81 -9.81 -16.37
C VAL A 715 4.75 -10.19 -15.24
N TYR A 716 4.20 -10.45 -14.04
CA TYR A 716 5.00 -10.85 -12.90
C TYR A 716 5.61 -12.25 -13.09
N GLN A 717 4.81 -13.23 -13.52
CA GLN A 717 5.29 -14.58 -13.83
C GLN A 717 6.33 -14.56 -14.94
N MET A 718 6.13 -13.79 -16.00
CA MET A 718 7.12 -13.58 -17.06
C MET A 718 8.44 -13.01 -16.54
N ALA A 719 8.40 -12.18 -15.51
CA ALA A 719 9.59 -11.61 -14.90
C ALA A 719 10.40 -12.61 -14.07
N ILE A 720 9.74 -13.56 -13.40
CA ILE A 720 10.38 -14.49 -12.45
C ILE A 720 10.54 -15.93 -12.95
N HIS A 721 9.82 -16.32 -14.02
CA HIS A 721 9.90 -17.66 -14.59
C HIS A 721 11.29 -17.96 -15.12
N GLY A 722 11.78 -19.18 -14.86
CA GLY A 722 13.14 -19.60 -15.14
C GLY A 722 14.16 -19.19 -14.07
N TYR A 723 13.71 -18.54 -12.98
CA TYR A 723 14.53 -18.16 -11.82
C TYR A 723 14.01 -18.73 -10.52
N VAL A 724 12.71 -18.58 -10.25
CA VAL A 724 12.06 -19.06 -9.02
C VAL A 724 10.90 -19.95 -9.38
N ASN A 725 10.82 -21.11 -8.77
CA ASN A 725 9.68 -22.01 -8.93
C ASN A 725 8.45 -21.46 -8.21
N TYR A 726 7.29 -21.59 -8.83
CA TYR A 726 6.02 -21.23 -8.22
C TYR A 726 4.90 -22.17 -8.64
N THR A 727 3.88 -22.28 -7.79
CA THR A 727 2.67 -23.08 -8.07
C THR A 727 1.43 -22.22 -7.83
N GLY A 728 0.36 -22.49 -8.57
CA GLY A 728 -0.98 -22.01 -8.22
C GLY A 728 -1.52 -22.68 -6.96
N GLN A 729 -2.83 -22.65 -6.79
CA GLN A 729 -3.49 -23.33 -5.67
C GLN A 729 -3.40 -24.84 -5.80
N PRO A 730 -3.43 -25.61 -4.69
CA PRO A 730 -3.47 -27.06 -4.75
C PRO A 730 -4.70 -27.54 -5.54
N LEU A 731 -4.46 -28.28 -6.62
CA LEU A 731 -5.50 -28.70 -7.57
C LEU A 731 -6.68 -29.40 -6.89
N ASN A 732 -6.40 -30.25 -5.91
CA ASN A 732 -7.42 -31.00 -5.16
C ASN A 732 -8.13 -30.14 -4.06
N MET A 733 -7.81 -28.88 -3.91
CA MET A 733 -8.51 -27.95 -3.01
C MET A 733 -9.33 -26.90 -3.75
N THR A 734 -9.18 -26.78 -5.06
CA THR A 734 -9.95 -25.83 -5.88
C THR A 734 -11.35 -26.40 -6.20
N GLN A 735 -12.29 -25.51 -6.51
CA GLN A 735 -13.62 -25.92 -6.96
C GLN A 735 -13.59 -26.53 -8.38
N ASN A 736 -12.62 -26.10 -9.19
CA ASN A 736 -12.45 -26.51 -10.57
C ASN A 736 -10.96 -26.70 -10.85
N TYR A 737 -10.46 -27.93 -10.59
CA TYR A 737 -9.05 -28.26 -10.79
C TYR A 737 -8.63 -28.17 -12.27
N GLU A 738 -9.55 -28.37 -13.22
CA GLU A 738 -9.25 -28.25 -14.64
C GLU A 738 -8.93 -26.79 -15.02
N GLU A 739 -9.66 -25.83 -14.47
CA GLU A 739 -9.37 -24.40 -14.67
C GLU A 739 -8.01 -24.01 -14.10
N GLU A 740 -7.72 -24.42 -12.87
CA GLU A 740 -6.42 -24.16 -12.23
C GLU A 740 -5.26 -24.81 -12.99
N LEU A 741 -5.47 -26.02 -13.54
CA LEU A 741 -4.47 -26.68 -14.37
C LEU A 741 -4.20 -25.91 -15.68
N LEU A 742 -5.25 -25.39 -16.32
CA LEU A 742 -5.12 -24.56 -17.51
C LEU A 742 -4.37 -23.26 -17.21
N GLN A 743 -4.70 -22.60 -16.11
CA GLN A 743 -3.99 -21.41 -15.65
C GLN A 743 -2.53 -21.73 -15.33
N SER A 744 -2.26 -22.85 -14.67
CA SER A 744 -0.88 -23.29 -14.43
C SER A 744 -0.10 -23.48 -15.72
N ALA A 745 -0.71 -24.04 -16.75
CA ALA A 745 -0.08 -24.22 -18.07
C ALA A 745 0.17 -22.91 -18.80
N GLU A 746 -0.75 -21.94 -18.71
CA GLU A 746 -0.62 -20.61 -19.31
C GLU A 746 0.49 -19.79 -18.64
N TYR A 747 0.50 -19.79 -17.31
CA TYR A 747 1.40 -18.94 -16.52
C TYR A 747 2.75 -19.60 -16.20
N GLY A 748 3.00 -20.84 -16.68
CA GLY A 748 4.23 -21.58 -16.41
C GLY A 748 4.38 -22.00 -14.95
N ALA A 749 3.28 -22.22 -14.23
CA ALA A 749 3.33 -22.65 -12.84
C ALA A 749 3.54 -24.16 -12.72
N GLY A 750 4.22 -24.60 -11.66
CA GLY A 750 4.29 -26.01 -11.26
C GLY A 750 2.97 -26.49 -10.67
N LEU A 751 2.93 -27.75 -10.23
CA LEU A 751 1.73 -28.35 -9.66
C LEU A 751 1.77 -28.35 -8.13
N ALA A 752 0.59 -28.25 -7.51
CA ALA A 752 0.44 -28.35 -6.06
C ALA A 752 -0.72 -29.27 -5.68
N PHE A 753 -0.53 -30.05 -4.60
CA PHE A 753 -1.54 -30.91 -4.00
C PHE A 753 -1.43 -30.87 -2.48
N THR A 754 -2.57 -30.98 -1.80
CA THR A 754 -2.63 -31.07 -0.34
C THR A 754 -3.24 -32.41 0.05
N PHE A 755 -2.61 -33.13 0.99
CA PHE A 755 -3.02 -34.48 1.37
C PHE A 755 -3.17 -34.70 2.87
N MET A 756 -4.05 -35.59 3.24
CA MET A 756 -4.11 -36.27 4.51
C MET A 756 -4.27 -37.77 4.27
N ASP A 757 -3.77 -38.61 5.20
CA ASP A 757 -3.89 -40.06 5.16
C ASP A 757 -5.25 -40.53 5.71
N GLU A 758 -5.73 -39.90 6.79
CA GLU A 758 -6.99 -40.21 7.42
C GLU A 758 -8.18 -39.90 6.50
N SER A 759 -9.26 -40.66 6.64
CA SER A 759 -10.50 -40.39 5.91
C SER A 759 -11.11 -39.03 6.30
N GLU A 760 -11.75 -38.36 5.35
CA GLU A 760 -12.45 -37.09 5.53
C GLU A 760 -13.50 -37.12 6.66
N PHE A 761 -14.06 -38.27 6.99
CA PHE A 761 -14.98 -38.46 8.12
C PHE A 761 -14.35 -38.09 9.45
N THR A 762 -13.04 -38.18 9.59
CA THR A 762 -12.28 -37.81 10.78
C THR A 762 -12.43 -36.30 11.08
N LEU A 763 -12.64 -35.46 10.05
CA LEU A 763 -12.86 -34.04 10.16
C LEU A 763 -14.26 -33.63 10.61
N GLN A 764 -15.19 -34.57 10.73
CA GLN A 764 -16.55 -34.27 11.22
C GLN A 764 -16.51 -33.61 12.61
N ASN A 765 -17.33 -32.56 12.79
CA ASN A 765 -17.39 -31.73 13.99
C ASN A 765 -16.08 -30.99 14.30
N THR A 766 -15.30 -30.66 13.29
CA THR A 766 -14.20 -29.69 13.34
C THR A 766 -14.58 -28.42 12.57
N LEU A 767 -13.76 -27.37 12.65
CA LEU A 767 -13.89 -26.15 11.84
C LEU A 767 -13.12 -26.23 10.52
N TYR A 768 -12.52 -27.39 10.21
CA TYR A 768 -11.58 -27.54 9.09
C TYR A 768 -12.25 -28.19 7.87
N THR A 769 -13.44 -27.74 7.51
CA THR A 769 -14.17 -28.23 6.32
C THR A 769 -13.43 -27.95 5.02
N LYS A 770 -12.49 -27.03 4.99
CA LYS A 770 -11.63 -26.77 3.84
C LYS A 770 -10.78 -27.98 3.43
N TYR A 771 -10.56 -28.92 4.33
CA TYR A 771 -9.80 -30.16 4.08
C TYR A 771 -10.66 -31.36 3.68
N PHE A 772 -11.97 -31.17 3.44
CA PHE A 772 -12.75 -32.21 2.82
C PHE A 772 -12.29 -32.43 1.37
N GLY A 773 -12.12 -33.70 0.99
CA GLY A 773 -11.70 -34.08 -0.36
C GLY A 773 -10.19 -34.13 -0.60
N ILE A 774 -9.34 -34.04 0.46
CA ILE A 774 -7.87 -34.16 0.31
C ILE A 774 -7.30 -35.50 0.75
N GLU A 775 -8.13 -36.55 0.87
CA GLU A 775 -7.70 -37.91 1.18
C GLU A 775 -6.76 -38.44 0.09
N TYR A 776 -5.56 -38.89 0.47
CA TYR A 776 -4.50 -39.28 -0.47
C TYR A 776 -4.94 -40.37 -1.44
N ASP A 777 -5.50 -41.46 -0.91
CA ASP A 777 -5.94 -42.60 -1.73
C ASP A 777 -6.99 -42.22 -2.79
N ALA A 778 -7.79 -41.19 -2.53
CA ALA A 778 -8.80 -40.70 -3.47
C ALA A 778 -8.22 -39.92 -4.66
N TRP A 779 -7.04 -39.32 -4.49
CA TRP A 779 -6.43 -38.47 -5.50
C TRP A 779 -5.20 -39.05 -6.17
N HIS A 780 -4.58 -40.08 -5.61
CA HIS A 780 -3.31 -40.64 -6.07
C HIS A 780 -3.28 -40.91 -7.58
N ASP A 781 -4.17 -41.75 -8.10
CA ASP A 781 -4.20 -42.09 -9.52
C ASP A 781 -4.43 -40.85 -10.43
N LYS A 782 -5.32 -39.94 -10.00
CA LYS A 782 -5.62 -38.75 -10.77
C LYS A 782 -4.46 -37.75 -10.76
N MET A 783 -3.77 -37.61 -9.66
CA MET A 783 -2.55 -36.82 -9.55
C MET A 783 -1.48 -37.33 -10.51
N LEU A 784 -1.24 -38.63 -10.55
CA LEU A 784 -0.25 -39.23 -11.45
C LEU A 784 -0.60 -39.00 -12.93
N GLU A 785 -1.87 -39.21 -13.32
CA GLU A 785 -2.33 -38.89 -14.68
C GLU A 785 -2.04 -37.45 -15.08
N ILE A 786 -2.32 -36.50 -14.21
CA ILE A 786 -2.08 -35.07 -14.44
C ILE A 786 -0.57 -34.79 -14.51
N TYR A 787 0.22 -35.28 -13.53
CA TYR A 787 1.66 -35.08 -13.48
C TYR A 787 2.38 -35.61 -14.70
N ASP A 788 2.09 -36.89 -15.10
CA ASP A 788 2.75 -37.53 -16.24
C ASP A 788 2.59 -36.76 -17.53
N ARG A 789 1.36 -36.31 -17.81
CA ARG A 789 1.11 -35.47 -19.00
C ARG A 789 1.82 -34.12 -18.89
N TYR A 790 1.62 -33.43 -17.79
CA TYR A 790 2.13 -32.08 -17.57
C TYR A 790 3.67 -32.06 -17.62
N ASN A 791 4.33 -32.94 -16.90
CA ASN A 791 5.78 -33.06 -16.88
C ASN A 791 6.37 -33.43 -18.24
N LYS A 792 5.73 -34.37 -18.96
CA LYS A 792 6.17 -34.76 -20.31
C LYS A 792 6.10 -33.60 -21.31
N GLU A 793 5.05 -32.79 -21.23
CA GLU A 793 4.80 -31.70 -22.18
C GLU A 793 5.51 -30.40 -21.79
N LEU A 794 5.56 -30.04 -20.50
CA LEU A 794 6.01 -28.77 -19.99
C LEU A 794 7.24 -28.83 -19.08
N GLY A 795 7.64 -30.00 -18.56
CA GLY A 795 8.76 -30.10 -17.61
C GLY A 795 10.05 -29.40 -18.08
N HIS A 796 10.33 -29.40 -19.39
CA HIS A 796 11.53 -28.80 -19.95
C HIS A 796 11.48 -27.27 -20.00
N THR A 797 10.35 -26.63 -19.69
CA THR A 797 10.24 -25.16 -19.75
C THR A 797 10.63 -24.48 -18.43
N PHE A 798 10.73 -25.18 -17.32
CA PHE A 798 10.95 -24.60 -15.98
C PHE A 798 12.33 -23.97 -15.76
N ASN A 799 13.31 -24.24 -16.62
CA ASN A 799 14.58 -23.52 -16.62
C ASN A 799 14.69 -22.47 -17.72
N GLN A 800 13.57 -22.08 -18.33
CA GLN A 800 13.55 -21.12 -19.44
C GLN A 800 12.73 -19.90 -19.04
N ARG A 801 13.04 -18.75 -19.63
CA ARG A 801 12.22 -17.54 -19.47
C ARG A 801 11.00 -17.62 -20.37
N ILE A 802 9.89 -17.09 -19.89
CA ILE A 802 8.76 -16.73 -20.75
C ILE A 802 9.16 -15.47 -21.51
N THR A 803 9.17 -15.56 -22.85
CA THR A 803 9.60 -14.46 -23.73
C THR A 803 8.45 -13.65 -24.26
N ASN A 804 7.27 -14.27 -24.43
CA ASN A 804 6.07 -13.58 -24.88
C ASN A 804 4.80 -14.25 -24.34
N HIS A 805 3.72 -13.48 -24.28
CA HIS A 805 2.37 -13.94 -24.00
C HIS A 805 1.41 -13.16 -24.89
N THR A 806 0.43 -13.82 -25.47
CA THR A 806 -0.51 -13.20 -26.41
C THR A 806 -1.91 -13.76 -26.23
N MET A 807 -2.90 -12.90 -26.16
CA MET A 807 -4.32 -13.27 -26.26
C MET A 807 -4.69 -13.46 -27.74
N ILE A 808 -4.88 -14.71 -28.16
CA ILE A 808 -5.30 -15.07 -29.53
C ILE A 808 -6.78 -14.69 -29.73
N THR A 809 -7.58 -14.99 -28.74
CA THR A 809 -9.00 -14.58 -28.62
C THR A 809 -9.30 -14.32 -27.16
N ASP A 810 -10.49 -13.84 -26.82
CA ASP A 810 -10.91 -13.64 -25.42
C ASP A 810 -10.84 -14.90 -24.54
N LYS A 811 -10.66 -16.08 -25.15
CA LYS A 811 -10.67 -17.38 -24.46
C LYS A 811 -9.51 -18.28 -24.83
N VAL A 812 -8.61 -17.84 -25.69
CA VAL A 812 -7.43 -18.62 -26.11
C VAL A 812 -6.20 -17.76 -25.98
N THR A 813 -5.23 -18.24 -25.25
CA THR A 813 -3.94 -17.58 -25.01
C THR A 813 -2.78 -18.38 -25.59
N CYS A 814 -1.63 -17.75 -25.74
CA CYS A 814 -0.37 -18.37 -26.15
C CYS A 814 0.77 -17.83 -25.33
N THR A 815 1.48 -18.71 -24.63
CA THR A 815 2.72 -18.40 -23.90
C THR A 815 3.92 -18.96 -24.67
N GLU A 816 4.95 -18.13 -24.90
CA GLU A 816 6.17 -18.52 -25.64
C GLU A 816 7.39 -18.54 -24.71
N TYR A 817 8.23 -19.56 -24.88
CA TYR A 817 9.47 -19.77 -24.13
C TYR A 817 10.73 -19.55 -24.97
N GLU A 818 11.89 -19.43 -24.34
CA GLU A 818 13.17 -19.13 -25.01
C GLU A 818 13.59 -20.12 -26.10
N ASP A 819 13.25 -21.41 -25.96
CA ASP A 819 13.56 -22.44 -26.96
C ASP A 819 12.57 -22.44 -28.14
N GLY A 820 11.57 -21.55 -28.12
CA GLY A 820 10.51 -21.48 -29.12
C GLY A 820 9.29 -22.34 -28.82
N THR A 821 9.28 -23.06 -27.69
CA THR A 821 8.08 -23.76 -27.21
C THR A 821 6.92 -22.78 -27.02
N ARG A 822 5.74 -23.15 -27.57
CA ARG A 822 4.50 -22.40 -27.47
C ARG A 822 3.43 -23.23 -26.78
N VAL A 823 2.82 -22.67 -25.75
CA VAL A 823 1.73 -23.26 -24.99
C VAL A 823 0.46 -22.49 -25.27
N TYR A 824 -0.45 -23.12 -26.00
CA TYR A 824 -1.79 -22.57 -26.28
C TYR A 824 -2.76 -23.11 -25.25
N VAL A 825 -3.54 -22.23 -24.66
CA VAL A 825 -4.54 -22.61 -23.64
C VAL A 825 -5.92 -22.15 -24.09
N ASN A 826 -6.88 -23.07 -24.10
CA ASN A 826 -8.25 -22.82 -24.53
C ASN A 826 -9.25 -22.98 -23.38
N TYR A 827 -9.77 -21.86 -22.90
CA TYR A 827 -10.78 -21.80 -21.85
C TYR A 827 -12.22 -21.94 -22.39
N SER A 828 -12.40 -22.00 -23.71
CA SER A 828 -13.74 -22.12 -24.32
C SER A 828 -14.24 -23.58 -24.31
N TYR A 829 -15.52 -23.73 -24.56
CA TYR A 829 -16.18 -25.06 -24.71
C TYR A 829 -16.25 -25.53 -26.17
N ASP A 830 -15.45 -24.93 -27.06
CA ASP A 830 -15.34 -25.30 -28.46
C ASP A 830 -13.87 -25.49 -28.84
N ASP A 831 -13.59 -26.39 -29.75
CA ASP A 831 -12.25 -26.54 -30.36
C ASP A 831 -11.90 -25.30 -31.16
N VAL A 832 -10.73 -24.72 -30.95
CA VAL A 832 -10.31 -23.48 -31.61
C VAL A 832 -9.12 -23.75 -32.54
N LYS A 833 -9.28 -23.32 -33.79
CA LYS A 833 -8.17 -23.35 -34.74
C LYS A 833 -7.29 -22.11 -34.59
N ILE A 834 -6.01 -22.34 -34.32
CA ILE A 834 -5.02 -21.25 -34.22
C ILE A 834 -4.52 -20.82 -35.60
N PRO A 835 -3.86 -19.63 -35.74
CA PRO A 835 -3.38 -19.10 -37.01
C PRO A 835 -2.46 -20.05 -37.80
N GLU A 836 -1.65 -20.86 -37.10
CA GLU A 836 -0.75 -21.85 -37.67
C GLU A 836 -1.44 -23.08 -38.25
N GLY A 837 -2.73 -23.22 -38.02
CA GLY A 837 -3.57 -24.27 -38.57
C GLY A 837 -3.84 -25.49 -37.66
N ASP A 838 -3.15 -25.57 -36.53
CA ASP A 838 -3.41 -26.60 -35.51
C ASP A 838 -4.72 -26.32 -34.75
N VAL A 839 -5.25 -27.28 -34.07
CA VAL A 839 -6.49 -27.17 -33.26
C VAL A 839 -6.15 -27.31 -31.79
N VAL A 840 -6.54 -26.33 -31.00
CA VAL A 840 -6.49 -26.39 -29.53
C VAL A 840 -7.83 -26.93 -29.04
N PRO A 841 -7.87 -28.13 -28.39
CA PRO A 841 -9.11 -28.69 -27.93
C PRO A 841 -9.85 -27.84 -26.90
N MET A 842 -11.15 -27.98 -26.82
CA MET A 842 -11.98 -27.33 -25.80
C MET A 842 -11.50 -27.66 -24.38
N ARG A 843 -11.42 -26.65 -23.51
CA ARG A 843 -11.04 -26.82 -22.09
C ARG A 843 -9.73 -27.64 -21.92
N ASP A 844 -8.73 -27.31 -22.76
CA ASP A 844 -7.45 -28.02 -22.73
C ASP A 844 -6.29 -27.11 -23.17
N TYR A 845 -5.08 -27.57 -23.02
CA TYR A 845 -3.88 -26.91 -23.52
C TYR A 845 -3.19 -27.74 -24.60
N PHE A 846 -2.47 -27.10 -25.49
CA PHE A 846 -1.72 -27.69 -26.59
C PHE A 846 -0.31 -27.11 -26.65
N VAL A 847 0.69 -27.99 -26.63
CA VAL A 847 2.11 -27.61 -26.66
C VAL A 847 2.69 -27.85 -28.05
N LYS A 848 3.29 -26.81 -28.60
CA LYS A 848 3.98 -26.82 -29.88
C LYS A 848 5.45 -26.49 -29.69
N LYS A 849 6.34 -27.36 -30.15
CA LYS A 849 7.80 -27.17 -30.11
C LYS A 849 8.33 -26.64 -31.44
#